data_b22a3bb3d685b991468ad54bfa53b026
#
_entry.id   b22a3bb3d685b991468ad54bfa53b026
#
_cell.length_a   1.000
_cell.length_b   1.000
_cell.length_c   1.000
_cell.angle_alpha   90.00
_cell.angle_beta   90.00
_cell.angle_gamma   90.00
#
_symmetry.space_group_name_H-M   'P 1'
#
loop_
_entity.id
_entity.type
_entity.pdbx_description
1 polymer ?
#
loop_
_entity_poly.entity_id
_entity_poly.type
_entity_poly.pdbx_seq_one_letter_code
_entity_poly.pdbx_strand_id
1 'polypeptide(L)'
;MLSYLDQDITYLKGVGPHRAQLFQSQLGITTVRDLLHTYPFRHEDRTKIHRIADIVEGMQNIQLRGRIVMIQKVGEGSKRRLIANFSDGTGFIQLVWFRVSKALESRYKVGIDYQIFGEPKAFGSYFSIAHPEVEELEKVKNRPLLRMQPVYHLTERLTRAHISSKTISELVANALERMPSPMREVFPRDFLQEHQLTTHDQAVRDIHLSQQAQDVAAAKHRLKFEELFYLQLSILQYHQSQKTNNEGWMFPRVGQYFNTFYKEHIPFALTDAQKRVIKEVHNDLRSGQQMNRLLQGDVGSGKTMVATLICLLALDNGFQAALMAPTEILAEQHYKGISKQLAPLGIRVELLTGNVKGKRRKEILSEVATGEVQLLIGTHALIEPSVTFQNLGLCVIDEQHRFGVKQRAALWAKNKRAPHILVMTATPIPRTLAMTVYGDLDVSIIDQLPPGRKPIQTRHYRSGQRKQLFSGVIQELQKGRQAYFVYPLIDENEKLDLIALEQGYEAVATAFHPWKVGRMHGRMKPTEKEEVMRAFAANEIQILVATTVIEVGVNVPNASVMVIENAERFGLAQLHQLRGRVGRGAEQSYCILVTKDNLAEPTRQRMDIMVETNDGFVIAEADMKFRGPGDLEGTAQSGLPFDLRIANLFGDAELMSEAREAAAWILQQDPSQQLEKFSPIWNELKQIKQQQHNFSGIS
;
A
#
# COMPACT_ATOMS: atom_id res chain seq x y z
N MET A 1 -41.00 -5.88 13.58
CA MET A 1 -40.28 -7.15 13.75
C MET A 1 -38.86 -6.95 13.20
N LEU A 2 -37.86 -7.36 13.97
CA LEU A 2 -36.46 -7.36 13.47
C LEU A 2 -36.38 -8.26 12.21
N SER A 3 -35.63 -7.84 11.19
CA SER A 3 -35.34 -8.68 10.03
C SER A 3 -34.66 -9.98 10.48
N TYR A 4 -34.88 -11.09 9.79
CA TYR A 4 -34.19 -12.35 10.07
C TYR A 4 -32.64 -12.16 10.13
N LEU A 5 -32.12 -11.34 9.24
CA LEU A 5 -30.68 -11.04 9.20
C LEU A 5 -30.16 -10.29 10.43
N ASP A 6 -31.02 -9.54 11.12
CA ASP A 6 -30.66 -8.74 12.29
C ASP A 6 -30.91 -9.48 13.61
N GLN A 7 -31.33 -10.77 13.55
CA GLN A 7 -31.46 -11.63 14.71
C GLN A 7 -30.08 -12.00 15.27
N ASP A 8 -30.02 -12.10 16.60
CA ASP A 8 -28.82 -12.57 17.31
C ASP A 8 -28.48 -14.02 16.94
N ILE A 9 -27.19 -14.33 16.74
CA ILE A 9 -26.73 -15.65 16.33
C ILE A 9 -27.02 -16.74 17.34
N THR A 10 -27.31 -16.43 18.62
CA THR A 10 -27.70 -17.41 19.64
C THR A 10 -28.94 -18.20 19.25
N TYR A 11 -29.81 -17.64 18.38
CA TYR A 11 -31.02 -18.32 17.89
C TYR A 11 -30.73 -19.30 16.73
N LEU A 12 -29.50 -19.35 16.23
CA LEU A 12 -29.13 -20.35 15.22
C LEU A 12 -28.86 -21.71 15.90
N LYS A 13 -29.39 -22.78 15.27
CA LYS A 13 -29.12 -24.15 15.70
C LYS A 13 -27.61 -24.42 15.70
N GLY A 14 -27.08 -24.79 16.86
CA GLY A 14 -25.64 -25.07 17.03
C GLY A 14 -24.83 -23.90 17.62
N VAL A 15 -25.44 -22.75 17.86
CA VAL A 15 -24.83 -21.62 18.55
C VAL A 15 -25.46 -21.45 19.93
N GLY A 16 -24.79 -21.90 20.98
CA GLY A 16 -25.17 -21.61 22.35
C GLY A 16 -24.52 -20.32 22.87
N PRO A 17 -24.91 -19.82 24.06
CA PRO A 17 -24.42 -18.55 24.60
C PRO A 17 -22.88 -18.44 24.62
N HIS A 18 -22.21 -19.51 25.04
CA HIS A 18 -20.74 -19.55 25.09
C HIS A 18 -20.08 -19.42 23.70
N ARG A 19 -20.64 -20.08 22.67
CA ARG A 19 -20.13 -19.95 21.30
C ARG A 19 -20.41 -18.56 20.71
N ALA A 20 -21.60 -18.00 20.99
CA ALA A 20 -21.94 -16.64 20.56
C ALA A 20 -20.96 -15.60 21.15
N GLN A 21 -20.63 -15.72 22.44
CA GLN A 21 -19.63 -14.84 23.07
C GLN A 21 -18.23 -14.98 22.43
N LEU A 22 -17.82 -16.19 22.05
CA LEU A 22 -16.57 -16.43 21.34
C LEU A 22 -16.60 -15.82 19.92
N PHE A 23 -17.68 -15.98 19.18
CA PHE A 23 -17.84 -15.37 17.85
C PHE A 23 -17.82 -13.84 17.94
N GLN A 24 -18.50 -13.26 18.90
CA GLN A 24 -18.48 -11.82 19.13
C GLN A 24 -17.08 -11.32 19.46
N SER A 25 -16.39 -11.94 20.43
CA SER A 25 -15.09 -11.47 20.93
C SER A 25 -13.94 -11.73 19.95
N GLN A 26 -14.03 -12.75 19.08
CA GLN A 26 -12.93 -13.17 18.21
C GLN A 26 -13.14 -12.77 16.75
N LEU A 27 -14.37 -12.65 16.29
CA LEU A 27 -14.72 -12.39 14.89
C LEU A 27 -15.69 -11.20 14.73
N GLY A 28 -16.14 -10.57 15.81
CA GLY A 28 -17.11 -9.47 15.76
C GLY A 28 -18.52 -9.90 15.31
N ILE A 29 -18.82 -11.20 15.29
CA ILE A 29 -20.08 -11.74 14.80
C ILE A 29 -21.12 -11.73 15.93
N THR A 30 -22.19 -10.96 15.77
CA THR A 30 -23.30 -10.85 16.73
C THR A 30 -24.63 -11.25 16.13
N THR A 31 -24.83 -11.01 14.84
CA THR A 31 -26.08 -11.24 14.11
C THR A 31 -25.93 -12.28 13.01
N VAL A 32 -27.03 -12.78 12.50
CA VAL A 32 -27.05 -13.64 11.29
C VAL A 32 -26.42 -12.91 10.09
N ARG A 33 -26.66 -11.61 9.97
CA ARG A 33 -26.03 -10.77 8.95
C ARG A 33 -24.51 -10.81 9.04
N ASP A 34 -23.95 -10.62 10.23
CA ASP A 34 -22.48 -10.64 10.42
C ASP A 34 -21.89 -12.00 10.04
N LEU A 35 -22.58 -13.08 10.40
CA LEU A 35 -22.16 -14.43 10.04
C LEU A 35 -22.11 -14.62 8.51
N LEU A 36 -23.14 -14.18 7.78
CA LEU A 36 -23.23 -14.31 6.33
C LEU A 36 -22.26 -13.36 5.57
N HIS A 37 -21.83 -12.29 6.22
CA HIS A 37 -20.80 -11.39 5.67
C HIS A 37 -19.39 -11.70 6.20
N THR A 38 -19.21 -12.80 6.93
CA THR A 38 -17.88 -13.33 7.27
C THR A 38 -17.43 -14.25 6.15
N TYR A 39 -16.76 -13.67 5.15
CA TYR A 39 -16.38 -14.39 3.93
C TYR A 39 -15.19 -15.31 4.14
N PRO A 40 -15.13 -16.48 3.44
CA PRO A 40 -13.98 -17.35 3.45
C PRO A 40 -12.79 -16.69 2.73
N PHE A 41 -11.60 -16.77 3.29
CA PHE A 41 -10.40 -16.19 2.67
C PHE A 41 -9.89 -17.03 1.49
N ARG A 42 -10.16 -18.33 1.47
CA ARG A 42 -9.87 -19.22 0.36
C ARG A 42 -10.89 -20.34 0.25
N HIS A 43 -10.90 -21.02 -0.90
CA HIS A 43 -11.67 -22.24 -1.12
C HIS A 43 -10.71 -23.38 -1.48
N GLU A 44 -10.97 -24.55 -0.93
CA GLU A 44 -10.27 -25.79 -1.26
C GLU A 44 -11.10 -26.57 -2.26
N ASP A 45 -10.52 -26.81 -3.43
CA ASP A 45 -11.16 -27.61 -4.48
C ASP A 45 -11.11 -29.10 -4.08
N ARG A 46 -12.26 -29.67 -3.75
CA ARG A 46 -12.43 -31.09 -3.43
C ARG A 46 -13.12 -31.85 -4.57
N THR A 47 -13.12 -31.31 -5.78
CA THR A 47 -13.73 -31.96 -6.94
C THR A 47 -12.86 -33.04 -7.52
N LYS A 48 -11.53 -32.91 -7.46
CA LYS A 48 -10.55 -33.81 -8.04
C LYS A 48 -10.09 -34.86 -7.03
N ILE A 49 -10.24 -36.12 -7.39
CA ILE A 49 -9.61 -37.22 -6.69
C ILE A 49 -8.35 -37.57 -7.46
N HIS A 50 -7.20 -37.42 -6.79
CA HIS A 50 -5.90 -37.72 -7.37
C HIS A 50 -5.56 -39.19 -7.18
N ARG A 51 -4.67 -39.72 -8.02
CA ARG A 51 -4.04 -41.01 -7.81
C ARG A 51 -2.73 -40.78 -7.07
N ILE A 52 -2.36 -41.72 -6.22
CA ILE A 52 -1.09 -41.67 -5.50
C ILE A 52 0.11 -41.64 -6.46
N ALA A 53 0.02 -42.40 -7.59
CA ALA A 53 1.05 -42.42 -8.63
C ALA A 53 1.27 -41.07 -9.32
N ASP A 54 0.28 -40.16 -9.31
CA ASP A 54 0.34 -38.84 -9.99
C ASP A 54 0.85 -37.73 -9.06
N ILE A 55 1.21 -38.06 -7.82
CA ILE A 55 1.67 -37.04 -6.85
C ILE A 55 3.09 -36.59 -7.20
N VAL A 56 3.26 -35.29 -7.34
CA VAL A 56 4.57 -34.64 -7.55
C VAL A 56 4.85 -33.62 -6.42
N GLU A 57 6.13 -33.36 -6.21
CA GLU A 57 6.56 -32.37 -5.21
C GLU A 57 6.03 -30.98 -5.52
N GLY A 58 5.53 -30.27 -4.50
CA GLY A 58 4.94 -28.93 -4.64
C GLY A 58 3.44 -28.93 -4.87
N MET A 59 2.77 -30.08 -4.97
CA MET A 59 1.31 -30.12 -4.96
C MET A 59 0.76 -29.58 -3.64
N GLN A 60 -0.26 -28.72 -3.74
CA GLN A 60 -1.03 -28.25 -2.58
C GLN A 60 -1.95 -29.38 -2.07
N ASN A 61 -2.88 -29.04 -1.16
CA ASN A 61 -3.83 -30.02 -0.62
C ASN A 61 -4.51 -30.85 -1.73
N ILE A 62 -4.40 -32.15 -1.62
CA ILE A 62 -4.99 -33.12 -2.55
C ILE A 62 -6.00 -34.04 -1.86
N GLN A 63 -6.96 -34.52 -2.64
CA GLN A 63 -7.92 -35.52 -2.18
C GLN A 63 -7.59 -36.89 -2.79
N LEU A 64 -7.51 -37.92 -1.95
CA LEU A 64 -7.26 -39.30 -2.34
C LEU A 64 -8.39 -40.20 -1.83
N ARG A 65 -8.69 -41.28 -2.55
CA ARG A 65 -9.59 -42.34 -2.11
C ARG A 65 -8.86 -43.67 -2.14
N GLY A 66 -8.99 -44.46 -1.07
CA GLY A 66 -8.33 -45.73 -0.95
C GLY A 66 -8.54 -46.35 0.44
N ARG A 67 -7.70 -47.27 0.81
CA ARG A 67 -7.80 -47.91 2.12
C ARG A 67 -6.50 -47.89 2.91
N ILE A 68 -6.65 -47.90 4.20
CA ILE A 68 -5.51 -48.05 5.12
C ILE A 68 -5.12 -49.52 5.12
N VAL A 69 -3.88 -49.78 4.71
CA VAL A 69 -3.31 -51.14 4.59
C VAL A 69 -2.63 -51.58 5.89
N MET A 70 -1.98 -50.63 6.58
CA MET A 70 -1.25 -50.93 7.81
C MET A 70 -1.25 -49.70 8.72
N ILE A 71 -1.30 -49.92 10.02
CA ILE A 71 -1.17 -48.89 11.03
C ILE A 71 -0.05 -49.27 12.00
N GLN A 72 0.87 -48.37 12.23
CA GLN A 72 2.02 -48.54 13.12
C GLN A 72 2.10 -47.42 14.16
N LYS A 73 2.55 -47.76 15.35
CA LYS A 73 2.86 -46.83 16.42
C LYS A 73 4.37 -46.70 16.55
N VAL A 74 4.92 -45.53 16.40
CA VAL A 74 6.35 -45.28 16.44
C VAL A 74 6.67 -44.25 17.52
N GLY A 75 7.69 -44.50 18.34
CA GLY A 75 8.14 -43.65 19.42
C GLY A 75 7.37 -43.83 20.74
N GLU A 76 7.91 -43.24 21.81
CA GLU A 76 7.35 -43.31 23.17
C GLU A 76 7.11 -41.89 23.74
N GLY A 77 6.21 -41.80 24.71
CA GLY A 77 5.89 -40.54 25.41
C GLY A 77 5.38 -39.44 24.49
N SER A 78 5.93 -38.25 24.62
CA SER A 78 5.57 -37.08 23.82
C SER A 78 5.99 -37.15 22.34
N LYS A 79 6.90 -38.07 22.00
CA LYS A 79 7.37 -38.31 20.64
C LYS A 79 6.58 -39.38 19.89
N ARG A 80 5.50 -39.90 20.50
CA ARG A 80 4.65 -40.94 19.93
C ARG A 80 3.93 -40.44 18.68
N ARG A 81 4.03 -41.21 17.58
CA ARG A 81 3.40 -40.94 16.29
C ARG A 81 2.55 -42.16 15.87
N LEU A 82 1.44 -41.88 15.20
CA LEU A 82 0.67 -42.89 14.49
C LEU A 82 0.99 -42.72 13.02
N ILE A 83 1.42 -43.80 12.37
CA ILE A 83 1.73 -43.84 10.94
C ILE A 83 0.80 -44.88 10.31
N ALA A 84 0.04 -44.46 9.30
CA ALA A 84 -0.79 -45.37 8.51
C ALA A 84 -0.32 -45.37 7.06
N ASN A 85 -0.10 -46.57 6.50
CA ASN A 85 0.15 -46.72 5.08
C ASN A 85 -1.20 -46.78 4.35
N PHE A 86 -1.39 -45.86 3.43
CA PHE A 86 -2.62 -45.72 2.67
C PHE A 86 -2.34 -46.01 1.20
N SER A 87 -3.25 -46.76 0.54
CA SER A 87 -3.12 -47.18 -0.87
C SER A 87 -4.44 -46.99 -1.61
N ASP A 88 -4.34 -46.55 -2.84
CA ASP A 88 -5.43 -46.46 -3.81
C ASP A 88 -5.32 -47.56 -4.91
N GLY A 89 -4.34 -48.47 -4.78
CA GLY A 89 -4.01 -49.45 -5.77
C GLY A 89 -2.98 -49.00 -6.82
N THR A 90 -2.69 -47.71 -6.94
CA THR A 90 -1.67 -47.18 -7.86
C THR A 90 -0.34 -46.87 -7.16
N GLY A 91 -0.35 -46.77 -5.83
CA GLY A 91 0.81 -46.45 -5.01
C GLY A 91 0.51 -46.49 -3.51
N PHE A 92 1.50 -46.07 -2.74
CA PHE A 92 1.39 -45.94 -1.29
C PHE A 92 1.80 -44.51 -0.83
N ILE A 93 1.08 -43.98 0.17
CA ILE A 93 1.42 -42.76 0.85
C ILE A 93 1.32 -42.92 2.36
N GLN A 94 2.19 -42.27 3.12
CA GLN A 94 2.13 -42.32 4.58
C GLN A 94 1.27 -41.21 5.15
N LEU A 95 0.34 -41.55 6.03
CA LEU A 95 -0.45 -40.62 6.84
C LEU A 95 0.17 -40.57 8.23
N VAL A 96 0.54 -39.39 8.71
CA VAL A 96 1.31 -39.27 9.95
C VAL A 96 0.57 -38.34 10.92
N TRP A 97 0.32 -38.81 12.12
CA TRP A 97 -0.21 -38.00 13.22
C TRP A 97 0.80 -37.91 14.36
N PHE A 98 1.05 -36.71 14.83
CA PHE A 98 1.88 -36.44 15.99
C PHE A 98 0.99 -36.25 17.24
N ARG A 99 1.52 -36.52 18.45
CA ARG A 99 0.81 -36.37 19.73
C ARG A 99 -0.48 -37.19 19.79
N VAL A 100 -0.34 -38.48 19.63
CA VAL A 100 -1.46 -39.43 19.49
C VAL A 100 -2.20 -39.65 20.80
N SER A 101 -3.51 -39.38 20.81
CA SER A 101 -4.43 -39.72 21.89
C SER A 101 -5.00 -41.14 21.72
N LYS A 102 -5.46 -41.76 22.82
CA LYS A 102 -6.14 -43.09 22.75
C LYS A 102 -7.36 -43.05 21.83
N ALA A 103 -8.09 -41.93 21.79
CA ALA A 103 -9.24 -41.78 20.89
C ALA A 103 -8.85 -41.76 19.41
N LEU A 104 -7.68 -41.19 19.05
CA LEU A 104 -7.18 -41.17 17.70
C LEU A 104 -6.72 -42.56 17.25
N GLU A 105 -6.14 -43.35 18.16
CA GLU A 105 -5.70 -44.71 17.90
C GLU A 105 -6.83 -45.66 17.49
N SER A 106 -8.01 -45.50 18.11
CA SER A 106 -9.20 -46.32 17.84
C SER A 106 -10.04 -45.86 16.66
N ARG A 107 -9.73 -44.68 16.13
CA ARG A 107 -10.55 -44.01 15.10
C ARG A 107 -10.42 -44.63 13.73
N TYR A 108 -9.22 -45.13 13.40
CA TYR A 108 -8.92 -45.64 12.07
C TYR A 108 -8.72 -47.18 12.08
N LYS A 109 -9.23 -47.86 11.07
CA LYS A 109 -9.19 -49.31 10.96
C LYS A 109 -8.56 -49.73 9.64
N VAL A 110 -7.79 -50.81 9.67
CA VAL A 110 -7.21 -51.44 8.46
C VAL A 110 -8.34 -52.07 7.65
N GLY A 111 -8.24 -51.97 6.31
CA GLY A 111 -9.16 -52.61 5.37
C GLY A 111 -10.44 -51.83 5.07
N ILE A 112 -10.68 -50.69 5.75
CA ILE A 112 -11.80 -49.82 5.44
C ILE A 112 -11.37 -48.80 4.39
N ASP A 113 -12.30 -48.46 3.50
CA ASP A 113 -12.10 -47.42 2.50
C ASP A 113 -12.34 -46.03 3.09
N TYR A 114 -11.35 -45.17 2.90
CA TYR A 114 -11.36 -43.79 3.38
C TYR A 114 -11.18 -42.80 2.23
N GLN A 115 -11.74 -41.61 2.41
CA GLN A 115 -11.36 -40.42 1.68
C GLN A 115 -10.45 -39.61 2.56
N ILE A 116 -9.28 -39.20 2.04
CA ILE A 116 -8.32 -38.38 2.76
C ILE A 116 -8.10 -37.09 2.01
N PHE A 117 -7.80 -36.00 2.78
CA PHE A 117 -7.47 -34.71 2.24
C PHE A 117 -6.29 -34.12 3.02
N GLY A 118 -5.30 -33.56 2.32
CA GLY A 118 -4.13 -32.95 2.92
C GLY A 118 -3.01 -32.65 1.94
N GLU A 119 -1.97 -31.99 2.42
CA GLU A 119 -0.80 -31.58 1.65
C GLU A 119 0.24 -32.70 1.61
N PRO A 120 0.59 -33.25 0.42
CA PRO A 120 1.62 -34.22 0.30
C PRO A 120 2.99 -33.58 0.38
N LYS A 121 3.87 -34.09 1.25
CA LYS A 121 5.26 -33.66 1.35
C LYS A 121 6.20 -34.83 1.02
N ALA A 122 7.19 -34.54 0.20
CA ALA A 122 8.23 -35.52 -0.10
C ALA A 122 9.09 -35.80 1.14
N PHE A 123 9.32 -37.05 1.45
CA PHE A 123 10.19 -37.49 2.52
C PHE A 123 11.06 -38.64 2.02
N GLY A 124 12.25 -38.33 1.50
CA GLY A 124 13.11 -39.30 0.83
C GLY A 124 12.48 -39.84 -0.45
N SER A 125 12.23 -41.13 -0.50
CA SER A 125 11.68 -41.83 -1.68
C SER A 125 10.15 -41.95 -1.68
N TYR A 126 9.45 -41.41 -0.68
CA TYR A 126 7.99 -41.50 -0.57
C TYR A 126 7.35 -40.19 -0.17
N PHE A 127 6.03 -40.08 -0.39
CA PHE A 127 5.24 -38.94 0.05
C PHE A 127 4.56 -39.24 1.39
N SER A 128 4.39 -38.19 2.20
CA SER A 128 3.64 -38.27 3.45
C SER A 128 2.69 -37.12 3.60
N ILE A 129 1.56 -37.31 4.28
CA ILE A 129 0.61 -36.25 4.66
C ILE A 129 0.57 -36.21 6.18
N ALA A 130 0.91 -35.05 6.74
CA ALA A 130 0.85 -34.84 8.18
C ALA A 130 -0.55 -34.35 8.59
N HIS A 131 -1.12 -34.97 9.62
CA HIS A 131 -2.48 -34.65 10.15
C HIS A 131 -3.55 -34.57 9.05
N PRO A 132 -3.68 -35.55 8.13
CA PRO A 132 -4.71 -35.53 7.10
C PRO A 132 -6.13 -35.48 7.70
N GLU A 133 -7.06 -34.84 7.00
CA GLU A 133 -8.46 -35.12 7.22
C GLU A 133 -8.79 -36.51 6.66
N VAL A 134 -9.40 -37.37 7.48
CA VAL A 134 -9.73 -38.76 7.10
C VAL A 134 -11.20 -39.00 7.44
N GLU A 135 -11.99 -39.36 6.44
CA GLU A 135 -13.40 -39.69 6.57
C GLU A 135 -13.68 -41.07 5.92
N GLU A 136 -14.51 -41.88 6.55
CA GLU A 136 -14.95 -43.16 5.97
C GLU A 136 -15.78 -42.91 4.72
N LEU A 137 -15.47 -43.59 3.63
CA LEU A 137 -16.08 -43.37 2.31
C LEU A 137 -17.61 -43.57 2.32
N GLU A 138 -18.12 -44.48 3.13
CA GLU A 138 -19.57 -44.70 3.28
C GLU A 138 -20.29 -43.51 3.93
N LYS A 139 -19.64 -42.85 4.89
CA LYS A 139 -20.20 -41.62 5.54
C LYS A 139 -20.20 -40.44 4.60
N VAL A 140 -19.22 -40.39 3.69
CA VAL A 140 -19.10 -39.31 2.69
C VAL A 140 -20.14 -39.44 1.59
N LYS A 141 -20.51 -40.66 1.15
CA LYS A 141 -21.53 -40.86 0.11
C LYS A 141 -22.92 -40.35 0.47
N ASN A 142 -23.24 -40.24 1.75
CA ASN A 142 -24.55 -39.83 2.25
C ASN A 142 -24.66 -38.34 2.62
N ARG A 143 -23.64 -37.51 2.31
CA ARG A 143 -23.67 -36.07 2.56
C ARG A 143 -23.57 -35.30 1.26
N PRO A 144 -24.30 -34.17 1.10
CA PRO A 144 -24.00 -33.23 0.02
C PRO A 144 -22.58 -32.69 0.24
N LEU A 145 -21.63 -33.16 -0.57
CA LEU A 145 -20.24 -32.70 -0.52
C LEU A 145 -20.19 -31.29 -1.14
N LEU A 146 -19.79 -30.32 -0.35
CA LEU A 146 -19.32 -29.05 -0.89
C LEU A 146 -18.04 -29.34 -1.67
N ARG A 147 -18.10 -29.24 -2.99
CA ARG A 147 -16.96 -29.47 -3.88
C ARG A 147 -15.91 -28.36 -3.73
N MET A 148 -16.38 -27.14 -3.46
CA MET A 148 -15.56 -25.98 -3.11
C MET A 148 -15.70 -25.71 -1.61
N GLN A 149 -14.79 -26.26 -0.80
CA GLN A 149 -14.84 -26.13 0.66
C GLN A 149 -14.36 -24.73 1.08
N PRO A 150 -15.21 -23.89 1.71
CA PRO A 150 -14.79 -22.59 2.20
C PRO A 150 -13.89 -22.74 3.44
N VAL A 151 -12.82 -21.93 3.49
CA VAL A 151 -11.88 -21.87 4.62
C VAL A 151 -11.94 -20.48 5.23
N TYR A 152 -12.29 -20.40 6.53
CA TYR A 152 -12.44 -19.17 7.28
C TYR A 152 -11.22 -18.90 8.17
N HIS A 153 -10.94 -17.63 8.44
CA HIS A 153 -9.94 -17.26 9.44
C HIS A 153 -10.36 -17.70 10.83
N LEU A 154 -9.47 -18.38 11.53
CA LEU A 154 -9.70 -18.88 12.87
C LEU A 154 -8.59 -18.39 13.79
N THR A 155 -8.97 -17.85 14.95
CA THR A 155 -8.02 -17.53 16.01
C THR A 155 -7.66 -18.81 16.81
N GLU A 156 -6.53 -18.76 17.51
CA GLU A 156 -6.15 -19.87 18.39
C GLU A 156 -7.23 -20.20 19.44
N ARG A 157 -7.95 -19.19 19.95
CA ARG A 157 -9.02 -19.38 20.92
C ARG A 157 -10.20 -20.15 20.35
N LEU A 158 -10.60 -19.86 19.11
CA LEU A 158 -11.65 -20.60 18.42
C LEU A 158 -11.22 -22.06 18.17
N THR A 159 -9.98 -22.28 17.74
CA THR A 159 -9.44 -23.63 17.52
C THR A 159 -9.39 -24.44 18.83
N ARG A 160 -8.98 -23.85 19.94
CA ARG A 160 -9.00 -24.48 21.27
C ARG A 160 -10.42 -24.80 21.76
N ALA A 161 -11.41 -24.03 21.34
CA ALA A 161 -12.83 -24.26 21.62
C ALA A 161 -13.48 -25.27 20.65
N HIS A 162 -12.67 -25.98 19.83
CA HIS A 162 -13.12 -26.92 18.79
C HIS A 162 -14.04 -26.31 17.73
N ILE A 163 -13.92 -25.02 17.45
CA ILE A 163 -14.58 -24.35 16.33
C ILE A 163 -13.64 -24.42 15.13
N SER A 164 -14.12 -25.02 14.06
CA SER A 164 -13.39 -25.20 12.79
C SER A 164 -14.07 -24.46 11.65
N SER A 165 -13.40 -24.31 10.50
CA SER A 165 -14.03 -23.80 9.28
C SER A 165 -15.28 -24.57 8.88
N LYS A 166 -15.29 -25.88 9.12
CA LYS A 166 -16.47 -26.74 8.88
C LYS A 166 -17.64 -26.33 9.79
N THR A 167 -17.36 -26.03 11.07
CA THR A 167 -18.40 -25.56 12.00
C THR A 167 -19.04 -24.26 11.52
N ILE A 168 -18.22 -23.29 11.06
CA ILE A 168 -18.72 -22.01 10.51
C ILE A 168 -19.55 -22.28 9.23
N SER A 169 -19.04 -23.11 8.32
CA SER A 169 -19.76 -23.49 7.09
C SER A 169 -21.12 -24.12 7.37
N GLU A 170 -21.21 -25.01 8.38
CA GLU A 170 -22.49 -25.61 8.78
C GLU A 170 -23.47 -24.59 9.37
N LEU A 171 -22.97 -23.63 10.15
CA LEU A 171 -23.80 -22.54 10.68
C LEU A 171 -24.31 -21.61 9.57
N VAL A 172 -23.46 -21.26 8.60
CA VAL A 172 -23.83 -20.48 7.44
C VAL A 172 -24.88 -21.21 6.60
N ALA A 173 -24.69 -22.51 6.33
CA ALA A 173 -25.66 -23.32 5.60
C ALA A 173 -27.02 -23.34 6.30
N ASN A 174 -27.04 -23.54 7.63
CA ASN A 174 -28.27 -23.49 8.42
C ASN A 174 -28.95 -22.12 8.39
N ALA A 175 -28.16 -21.04 8.39
CA ALA A 175 -28.68 -19.68 8.29
C ALA A 175 -29.32 -19.40 6.93
N LEU A 176 -28.64 -19.80 5.83
CA LEU A 176 -29.15 -19.62 4.47
C LEU A 176 -30.38 -20.49 4.14
N GLU A 177 -30.46 -21.70 4.71
CA GLU A 177 -31.62 -22.59 4.56
C GLU A 177 -32.87 -22.05 5.24
N ARG A 178 -32.72 -21.39 6.39
CA ARG A 178 -33.83 -20.81 7.17
C ARG A 178 -34.22 -19.42 6.72
N MET A 179 -33.53 -18.84 5.78
CA MET A 179 -33.82 -17.48 5.30
C MET A 179 -35.20 -17.43 4.62
N PRO A 180 -36.14 -16.58 5.11
CA PRO A 180 -37.51 -16.59 4.66
C PRO A 180 -37.70 -16.01 3.25
N SER A 181 -36.76 -15.21 2.76
CA SER A 181 -36.79 -14.58 1.44
C SER A 181 -35.35 -14.30 0.97
N PRO A 182 -35.11 -14.19 -0.34
CA PRO A 182 -33.82 -13.77 -0.86
C PRO A 182 -33.35 -12.43 -0.27
N MET A 183 -32.04 -12.24 -0.17
CA MET A 183 -31.48 -10.95 0.22
C MET A 183 -31.85 -9.87 -0.79
N ARG A 184 -32.04 -8.66 -0.28
CA ARG A 184 -32.41 -7.52 -1.11
C ARG A 184 -31.31 -7.20 -2.11
N GLU A 185 -31.66 -7.06 -3.39
CA GLU A 185 -30.77 -6.54 -4.41
C GLU A 185 -30.78 -5.01 -4.37
N VAL A 186 -29.60 -4.42 -4.42
CA VAL A 186 -29.41 -2.97 -4.39
C VAL A 186 -29.22 -2.37 -5.77
N PHE A 187 -28.68 -3.15 -6.72
CA PHE A 187 -28.43 -2.69 -8.07
C PHE A 187 -29.63 -2.95 -9.01
N PRO A 188 -29.96 -2.03 -9.91
CA PRO A 188 -30.95 -2.26 -10.95
C PRO A 188 -30.55 -3.42 -11.88
N ARG A 189 -31.52 -4.09 -12.49
CA ARG A 189 -31.26 -5.26 -13.36
C ARG A 189 -30.39 -4.94 -14.57
N ASP A 190 -30.61 -3.79 -15.21
CA ASP A 190 -29.80 -3.32 -16.33
C ASP A 190 -28.34 -3.07 -15.91
N PHE A 191 -28.13 -2.50 -14.75
CA PHE A 191 -26.79 -2.30 -14.17
C PHE A 191 -26.06 -3.64 -13.91
N LEU A 192 -26.77 -4.65 -13.36
CA LEU A 192 -26.20 -6.00 -13.16
C LEU A 192 -25.78 -6.64 -14.50
N GLN A 193 -26.58 -6.45 -15.55
CA GLN A 193 -26.30 -7.00 -16.90
C GLN A 193 -25.08 -6.29 -17.53
N GLU A 194 -25.02 -4.97 -17.45
CA GLU A 194 -23.95 -4.15 -18.01
C GLU A 194 -22.59 -4.52 -17.41
N HIS A 195 -22.54 -4.70 -16.08
CA HIS A 195 -21.32 -5.05 -15.34
C HIS A 195 -21.13 -6.56 -15.15
N GLN A 196 -21.95 -7.41 -15.80
CA GLN A 196 -21.88 -8.87 -15.72
C GLN A 196 -21.88 -9.41 -14.27
N LEU A 197 -22.65 -8.77 -13.40
CA LEU A 197 -22.73 -9.12 -11.98
C LEU A 197 -23.87 -10.09 -11.70
N THR A 198 -23.63 -11.08 -10.86
CA THR A 198 -24.67 -11.91 -10.26
C THR A 198 -25.45 -11.13 -9.19
N THR A 199 -26.62 -11.62 -8.78
CA THR A 199 -27.40 -10.99 -7.72
C THR A 199 -26.70 -11.11 -6.36
N HIS A 200 -27.00 -10.19 -5.43
CA HIS A 200 -26.41 -10.19 -4.09
C HIS A 200 -26.72 -11.51 -3.33
N ASP A 201 -27.95 -11.97 -3.35
CA ASP A 201 -28.37 -13.24 -2.72
C ASP A 201 -27.59 -14.43 -3.27
N GLN A 202 -27.48 -14.50 -4.63
CA GLN A 202 -26.73 -15.57 -5.27
C GLN A 202 -25.24 -15.51 -4.91
N ALA A 203 -24.65 -14.33 -4.91
CA ALA A 203 -23.23 -14.14 -4.54
C ALA A 203 -22.94 -14.59 -3.10
N VAL A 204 -23.80 -14.23 -2.15
CA VAL A 204 -23.64 -14.65 -0.76
C VAL A 204 -23.82 -16.17 -0.59
N ARG A 205 -24.74 -16.77 -1.34
CA ARG A 205 -24.89 -18.24 -1.33
C ARG A 205 -23.67 -18.93 -1.93
N ASP A 206 -23.21 -18.46 -3.09
CA ASP A 206 -22.14 -19.11 -3.84
C ASP A 206 -20.76 -18.96 -3.16
N ILE A 207 -20.49 -17.83 -2.52
CA ILE A 207 -19.23 -17.67 -1.79
C ILE A 207 -19.08 -18.67 -0.63
N HIS A 208 -20.21 -19.15 -0.07
CA HIS A 208 -20.21 -20.08 1.07
C HIS A 208 -20.50 -21.53 0.68
N LEU A 209 -21.35 -21.79 -0.33
CA LEU A 209 -21.94 -23.09 -0.56
C LEU A 209 -21.81 -23.61 -2.00
N SER A 210 -21.05 -22.93 -2.88
CA SER A 210 -20.94 -23.34 -4.27
C SER A 210 -20.31 -24.70 -4.48
N GLN A 211 -20.76 -25.33 -5.55
CA GLN A 211 -20.24 -26.59 -6.06
C GLN A 211 -19.19 -26.41 -7.16
N GLN A 212 -19.09 -25.21 -7.74
CA GLN A 212 -18.27 -24.91 -8.91
C GLN A 212 -17.34 -23.72 -8.65
N ALA A 213 -16.11 -23.82 -9.18
CA ALA A 213 -15.12 -22.75 -9.04
C ALA A 213 -15.55 -21.46 -9.76
N GLN A 214 -16.31 -21.59 -10.86
CA GLN A 214 -16.83 -20.43 -11.61
C GLN A 214 -17.83 -19.61 -10.79
N ASP A 215 -18.73 -20.27 -10.05
CA ASP A 215 -19.72 -19.59 -9.21
C ASP A 215 -19.01 -18.83 -8.06
N VAL A 216 -18.00 -19.45 -7.46
CA VAL A 216 -17.16 -18.81 -6.43
C VAL A 216 -16.44 -17.59 -7.00
N ALA A 217 -15.94 -17.67 -8.23
CA ALA A 217 -15.27 -16.54 -8.88
C ALA A 217 -16.26 -15.39 -9.15
N ALA A 218 -17.43 -15.71 -9.69
CA ALA A 218 -18.50 -14.73 -9.93
C ALA A 218 -19.01 -14.09 -8.63
N ALA A 219 -19.17 -14.89 -7.57
CA ALA A 219 -19.54 -14.40 -6.25
C ALA A 219 -18.47 -13.44 -5.66
N LYS A 220 -17.20 -13.81 -5.73
CA LYS A 220 -16.09 -12.94 -5.32
C LYS A 220 -16.08 -11.64 -6.09
N HIS A 221 -16.22 -11.70 -7.40
CA HIS A 221 -16.27 -10.53 -8.26
C HIS A 221 -17.41 -9.59 -7.85
N ARG A 222 -18.64 -10.13 -7.69
CA ARG A 222 -19.81 -9.35 -7.26
C ARG A 222 -19.62 -8.68 -5.89
N LEU A 223 -19.18 -9.42 -4.89
CA LEU A 223 -19.03 -8.90 -3.53
C LEU A 223 -17.90 -7.88 -3.41
N LYS A 224 -16.78 -8.11 -4.10
CA LYS A 224 -15.69 -7.14 -4.19
C LYS A 224 -16.09 -5.86 -4.90
N PHE A 225 -16.80 -6.01 -6.05
CA PHE A 225 -17.32 -4.87 -6.80
C PHE A 225 -18.22 -4.00 -5.92
N GLU A 226 -19.13 -4.61 -5.17
CA GLU A 226 -20.07 -3.90 -4.30
C GLU A 226 -19.35 -3.10 -3.21
N GLU A 227 -18.39 -3.70 -2.50
CA GLU A 227 -17.59 -3.01 -1.49
C GLU A 227 -16.82 -1.83 -2.10
N LEU A 228 -16.16 -2.04 -3.23
CA LEU A 228 -15.40 -1.00 -3.92
C LEU A 228 -16.30 0.09 -4.49
N PHE A 229 -17.49 -0.28 -5.00
CA PHE A 229 -18.47 0.67 -5.50
C PHE A 229 -18.95 1.64 -4.41
N TYR A 230 -19.34 1.14 -3.24
CA TYR A 230 -19.77 2.00 -2.14
C TYR A 230 -18.64 2.84 -1.57
N LEU A 231 -17.43 2.31 -1.53
CA LEU A 231 -16.24 3.08 -1.18
C LEU A 231 -16.05 4.25 -2.17
N GLN A 232 -16.06 3.98 -3.47
CA GLN A 232 -15.87 5.01 -4.49
C GLN A 232 -17.05 6.01 -4.53
N LEU A 233 -18.27 5.55 -4.38
CA LEU A 233 -19.45 6.40 -4.32
C LEU A 233 -19.39 7.38 -3.15
N SER A 234 -18.96 6.91 -1.98
CA SER A 234 -18.76 7.76 -0.80
C SER A 234 -17.68 8.82 -1.01
N ILE A 235 -16.55 8.42 -1.60
CA ILE A 235 -15.43 9.32 -1.91
C ILE A 235 -15.86 10.39 -2.92
N LEU A 236 -16.51 9.99 -4.01
CA LEU A 236 -16.98 10.91 -5.05
C LEU A 236 -18.04 11.89 -4.52
N GLN A 237 -18.96 11.42 -3.68
CA GLN A 237 -19.97 12.24 -3.03
C GLN A 237 -19.32 13.28 -2.09
N TYR A 238 -18.33 12.85 -1.30
CA TYR A 238 -17.57 13.76 -0.44
C TYR A 238 -16.84 14.82 -1.27
N HIS A 239 -16.19 14.40 -2.35
CA HIS A 239 -15.52 15.31 -3.30
C HIS A 239 -16.46 16.36 -3.88
N GLN A 240 -17.64 15.92 -4.33
CA GLN A 240 -18.64 16.82 -4.89
C GLN A 240 -19.14 17.83 -3.85
N SER A 241 -19.39 17.38 -2.62
CA SER A 241 -19.80 18.26 -1.52
C SER A 241 -18.73 19.31 -1.15
N GLN A 242 -17.46 18.93 -1.16
CA GLN A 242 -16.36 19.84 -0.90
C GLN A 242 -16.21 20.89 -2.01
N LYS A 243 -16.32 20.48 -3.28
CA LYS A 243 -16.27 21.42 -4.41
C LYS A 243 -17.41 22.43 -4.39
N THR A 244 -18.60 22.02 -3.97
CA THR A 244 -19.77 22.91 -3.91
C THR A 244 -19.71 23.89 -2.73
N ASN A 245 -19.09 23.49 -1.61
CA ASN A 245 -19.08 24.29 -0.38
C ASN A 245 -17.86 25.20 -0.25
N ASN A 246 -16.77 24.99 -1.00
CA ASN A 246 -15.53 25.73 -0.86
C ASN A 246 -15.30 26.64 -2.08
N GLU A 247 -15.66 27.91 -1.96
CA GLU A 247 -15.26 28.94 -2.93
C GLU A 247 -13.73 29.10 -2.92
N GLY A 248 -13.11 29.02 -4.10
CA GLY A 248 -11.68 29.25 -4.31
C GLY A 248 -11.40 30.66 -4.83
N TRP A 249 -10.14 31.05 -4.76
CA TRP A 249 -9.65 32.24 -5.45
C TRP A 249 -9.56 31.96 -6.95
N MET A 250 -9.82 32.96 -7.79
CA MET A 250 -9.66 32.82 -9.25
C MET A 250 -8.32 33.38 -9.71
N PHE A 251 -7.55 32.60 -10.46
CA PHE A 251 -6.31 33.02 -11.11
C PHE A 251 -6.47 33.01 -12.64
N PRO A 252 -7.18 33.96 -13.22
CA PRO A 252 -7.47 33.96 -14.65
C PRO A 252 -6.29 34.38 -15.52
N ARG A 253 -5.29 35.09 -14.95
CA ARG A 253 -4.21 35.71 -15.71
C ARG A 253 -2.99 34.80 -15.76
N VAL A 254 -2.41 34.63 -16.95
CA VAL A 254 -1.04 34.18 -17.16
C VAL A 254 -0.23 35.43 -17.49
N GLY A 255 0.42 35.99 -16.48
CA GLY A 255 1.02 37.30 -16.56
C GLY A 255 2.50 37.30 -16.90
N GLN A 256 3.19 38.39 -16.54
CA GLN A 256 4.56 38.62 -16.92
C GLN A 256 5.55 37.64 -16.21
N TYR A 257 5.35 37.40 -14.91
CA TYR A 257 6.24 36.51 -14.16
C TYR A 257 6.31 35.10 -14.76
N PHE A 258 5.14 34.50 -15.05
CA PHE A 258 5.07 33.20 -15.67
C PHE A 258 5.71 33.20 -17.08
N ASN A 259 5.31 34.16 -17.93
CA ASN A 259 5.75 34.19 -19.33
C ASN A 259 7.26 34.44 -19.46
N THR A 260 7.82 35.40 -18.71
CA THR A 260 9.25 35.68 -18.71
C THR A 260 10.05 34.50 -18.18
N PHE A 261 9.63 33.92 -17.05
CA PHE A 261 10.30 32.75 -16.50
C PHE A 261 10.28 31.57 -17.48
N TYR A 262 9.12 31.29 -18.07
CA TYR A 262 8.96 30.17 -19.01
C TYR A 262 9.82 30.33 -20.27
N LYS A 263 9.92 31.53 -20.82
CA LYS A 263 10.63 31.80 -22.08
C LYS A 263 12.14 31.98 -21.91
N GLU A 264 12.56 32.62 -20.80
CA GLU A 264 13.92 33.16 -20.67
C GLU A 264 14.75 32.48 -19.57
N HIS A 265 14.11 31.88 -18.55
CA HIS A 265 14.82 31.40 -17.37
C HIS A 265 14.77 29.88 -17.17
N ILE A 266 13.97 29.16 -17.97
CA ILE A 266 14.00 27.68 -17.96
C ILE A 266 15.06 27.21 -18.93
N PRO A 267 16.14 26.54 -18.47
CA PRO A 267 17.27 26.17 -19.33
C PRO A 267 17.01 24.91 -20.19
N PHE A 268 15.80 24.35 -20.17
CA PHE A 268 15.40 23.13 -20.89
C PHE A 268 13.94 23.20 -21.32
N ALA A 269 13.56 22.45 -22.34
CA ALA A 269 12.17 22.32 -22.73
C ALA A 269 11.40 21.46 -21.70
N LEU A 270 10.21 21.93 -21.31
CA LEU A 270 9.31 21.14 -20.48
C LEU A 270 8.80 19.92 -21.26
N THR A 271 8.65 18.79 -20.58
CA THR A 271 8.04 17.60 -21.16
C THR A 271 6.54 17.83 -21.41
N ASP A 272 5.95 17.02 -22.28
CA ASP A 272 4.51 17.13 -22.55
C ASP A 272 3.66 16.79 -21.32
N ALA A 273 4.14 15.87 -20.47
CA ALA A 273 3.52 15.58 -19.18
C ALA A 273 3.53 16.79 -18.25
N GLN A 274 4.65 17.52 -18.15
CA GLN A 274 4.72 18.75 -17.34
C GLN A 274 3.79 19.83 -17.86
N LYS A 275 3.73 20.04 -19.19
CA LYS A 275 2.81 20.99 -19.83
C LYS A 275 1.35 20.63 -19.59
N ARG A 276 1.00 19.33 -19.71
CA ARG A 276 -0.33 18.81 -19.41
C ARG A 276 -0.75 19.13 -17.98
N VAL A 277 0.10 18.82 -17.02
CA VAL A 277 -0.17 19.08 -15.59
C VAL A 277 -0.34 20.57 -15.30
N ILE A 278 0.50 21.45 -15.85
CA ILE A 278 0.36 22.89 -15.69
C ILE A 278 -1.00 23.37 -16.23
N LYS A 279 -1.44 22.82 -17.37
CA LYS A 279 -2.75 23.13 -17.95
C LYS A 279 -3.90 22.63 -17.08
N GLU A 280 -3.82 21.41 -16.54
CA GLU A 280 -4.79 20.87 -15.60
C GLU A 280 -4.95 21.78 -14.37
N VAL A 281 -3.84 22.12 -13.72
CA VAL A 281 -3.80 23.02 -12.56
C VAL A 281 -4.35 24.39 -12.90
N HIS A 282 -3.96 24.97 -14.03
CA HIS A 282 -4.45 26.30 -14.44
C HIS A 282 -5.97 26.29 -14.69
N ASN A 283 -6.52 25.21 -15.24
CA ASN A 283 -7.97 25.06 -15.38
C ASN A 283 -8.69 25.05 -14.02
N ASP A 284 -8.12 24.34 -13.02
CA ASP A 284 -8.68 24.36 -11.66
C ASP A 284 -8.63 25.76 -11.05
N LEU A 285 -7.49 26.45 -11.17
CA LEU A 285 -7.29 27.80 -10.63
C LEU A 285 -8.22 28.86 -11.26
N ARG A 286 -8.78 28.58 -12.43
CA ARG A 286 -9.77 29.44 -13.12
C ARG A 286 -11.21 29.08 -12.77
N SER A 287 -11.46 27.95 -12.17
CA SER A 287 -12.83 27.42 -11.95
C SER A 287 -13.64 28.21 -10.91
N GLY A 288 -12.99 28.99 -10.06
CA GLY A 288 -13.62 29.62 -8.89
C GLY A 288 -13.86 28.66 -7.71
N GLN A 289 -13.43 27.41 -7.84
CA GLN A 289 -13.46 26.41 -6.78
C GLN A 289 -12.07 26.24 -6.16
N GLN A 290 -12.01 25.88 -4.88
CA GLN A 290 -10.74 25.59 -4.24
C GLN A 290 -10.08 24.37 -4.88
N MET A 291 -8.88 24.53 -5.46
CA MET A 291 -8.08 23.41 -5.95
C MET A 291 -7.45 22.66 -4.77
N ASN A 292 -7.65 21.35 -4.75
CA ASN A 292 -6.95 20.39 -3.90
C ASN A 292 -6.37 19.30 -4.81
N ARG A 293 -5.07 19.36 -5.13
CA ARG A 293 -4.48 18.49 -6.15
C ARG A 293 -3.20 17.82 -5.69
N LEU A 294 -3.10 16.52 -5.96
CA LEU A 294 -1.90 15.71 -5.78
C LEU A 294 -1.10 15.64 -7.09
N LEU A 295 0.12 16.14 -7.06
CA LEU A 295 1.08 16.05 -8.15
C LEU A 295 2.03 14.87 -7.88
N GLN A 296 1.87 13.81 -8.63
CA GLN A 296 2.73 12.64 -8.58
C GLN A 296 3.75 12.65 -9.71
N GLY A 297 4.89 12.05 -9.44
CA GLY A 297 5.92 11.81 -10.45
C GLY A 297 7.16 11.24 -9.80
N ASP A 298 7.93 10.53 -10.58
CA ASP A 298 9.16 9.90 -10.11
C ASP A 298 10.17 10.93 -9.58
N VAL A 299 11.19 10.45 -8.87
CA VAL A 299 12.30 11.30 -8.41
C VAL A 299 12.97 11.94 -9.61
N GLY A 300 13.03 13.29 -9.62
CA GLY A 300 13.62 14.05 -10.72
C GLY A 300 12.75 14.21 -11.97
N SER A 301 11.43 13.94 -11.90
CA SER A 301 10.48 14.25 -12.99
C SER A 301 10.19 15.75 -13.17
N GLY A 302 10.76 16.60 -12.31
CA GLY A 302 10.61 18.06 -12.38
C GLY A 302 9.39 18.62 -11.66
N LYS A 303 8.84 17.95 -10.66
CA LYS A 303 7.72 18.41 -9.83
C LYS A 303 7.95 19.82 -9.26
N THR A 304 9.15 20.08 -8.73
CA THR A 304 9.51 21.41 -8.19
C THR A 304 9.44 22.51 -9.23
N MET A 305 9.83 22.24 -10.48
CA MET A 305 9.72 23.22 -11.58
C MET A 305 8.26 23.54 -11.90
N VAL A 306 7.41 22.50 -11.98
CA VAL A 306 5.96 22.68 -12.16
C VAL A 306 5.37 23.50 -11.00
N ALA A 307 5.72 23.16 -9.76
CA ALA A 307 5.27 23.91 -8.58
C ALA A 307 5.72 25.37 -8.61
N THR A 308 6.96 25.65 -9.03
CA THR A 308 7.45 27.02 -9.18
C THR A 308 6.64 27.81 -10.21
N LEU A 309 6.34 27.23 -11.37
CA LEU A 309 5.49 27.84 -12.39
C LEU A 309 4.08 28.12 -11.88
N ILE A 310 3.52 27.22 -11.07
CA ILE A 310 2.20 27.40 -10.46
C ILE A 310 2.24 28.51 -9.40
N CYS A 311 3.34 28.63 -8.62
CA CYS A 311 3.54 29.78 -7.72
C CYS A 311 3.55 31.10 -8.52
N LEU A 312 4.21 31.14 -9.67
CA LEU A 312 4.23 32.35 -10.50
C LEU A 312 2.84 32.74 -11.03
N LEU A 313 1.96 31.75 -11.32
CA LEU A 313 0.56 32.05 -11.65
C LEU A 313 -0.17 32.73 -10.48
N ALA A 314 0.08 32.30 -9.23
CA ALA A 314 -0.51 32.96 -8.07
C ALA A 314 0.00 34.42 -7.94
N LEU A 315 1.31 34.63 -8.11
CA LEU A 315 1.93 35.98 -8.05
C LEU A 315 1.42 36.90 -9.16
N ASP A 316 1.25 36.40 -10.38
CA ASP A 316 0.68 37.15 -11.51
C ASP A 316 -0.76 37.63 -11.25
N ASN A 317 -1.47 36.97 -10.34
CA ASN A 317 -2.83 37.34 -9.95
C ASN A 317 -2.90 38.10 -8.61
N GLY A 318 -1.76 38.59 -8.09
CA GLY A 318 -1.69 39.43 -6.90
C GLY A 318 -1.80 38.65 -5.57
N PHE A 319 -1.57 37.35 -5.57
CA PHE A 319 -1.58 36.51 -4.37
C PHE A 319 -0.16 36.13 -3.95
N GLN A 320 0.01 35.89 -2.66
CA GLN A 320 1.21 35.26 -2.12
C GLN A 320 1.14 33.73 -2.27
N ALA A 321 2.30 33.08 -2.37
CA ALA A 321 2.43 31.64 -2.36
C ALA A 321 3.29 31.15 -1.18
N ALA A 322 3.01 29.93 -0.69
CA ALA A 322 3.79 29.26 0.33
C ALA A 322 4.25 27.88 -0.18
N LEU A 323 5.51 27.50 0.10
CA LEU A 323 6.03 26.15 -0.18
C LEU A 323 6.51 25.54 1.12
N MET A 324 5.88 24.44 1.50
CA MET A 324 6.16 23.72 2.73
C MET A 324 6.94 22.44 2.44
N ALA A 325 8.07 22.25 3.11
CA ALA A 325 8.90 21.05 3.05
C ALA A 325 8.94 20.33 4.41
N PRO A 326 9.10 19.00 4.44
CA PRO A 326 9.05 18.23 5.68
C PRO A 326 10.26 18.43 6.60
N THR A 327 11.40 18.89 6.06
CA THR A 327 12.63 19.10 6.81
C THR A 327 13.28 20.45 6.47
N GLU A 328 14.09 20.96 7.39
CA GLU A 328 14.81 22.22 7.19
C GLU A 328 15.79 22.16 6.02
N ILE A 329 16.49 21.04 5.86
CA ILE A 329 17.43 20.83 4.75
C ILE A 329 16.72 20.93 3.40
N LEU A 330 15.54 20.33 3.26
CA LEU A 330 14.74 20.44 2.05
C LEU A 330 14.21 21.84 1.81
N ALA A 331 13.74 22.51 2.89
CA ALA A 331 13.29 23.90 2.80
C ALA A 331 14.43 24.82 2.34
N GLU A 332 15.64 24.68 2.90
CA GLU A 332 16.83 25.43 2.46
C GLU A 332 17.21 25.12 1.01
N GLN A 333 17.13 23.85 0.60
CA GLN A 333 17.43 23.45 -0.78
C GLN A 333 16.44 24.08 -1.76
N HIS A 334 15.14 24.05 -1.46
CA HIS A 334 14.11 24.73 -2.25
C HIS A 334 14.36 26.25 -2.28
N TYR A 335 14.64 26.84 -1.12
CA TYR A 335 14.94 28.28 -1.03
C TYR A 335 16.13 28.67 -1.90
N LYS A 336 17.28 28.00 -1.77
CA LYS A 336 18.48 28.29 -2.55
C LYS A 336 18.24 28.12 -4.06
N GLY A 337 17.50 27.07 -4.46
CA GLY A 337 17.19 26.81 -5.87
C GLY A 337 16.21 27.84 -6.45
N ILE A 338 15.08 28.03 -5.79
CA ILE A 338 13.97 28.88 -6.29
C ILE A 338 14.34 30.36 -6.20
N SER A 339 14.95 30.84 -5.09
CA SER A 339 15.35 32.23 -4.96
C SER A 339 16.34 32.64 -6.05
N LYS A 340 17.32 31.80 -6.37
CA LYS A 340 18.27 32.04 -7.48
C LYS A 340 17.56 32.13 -8.83
N GLN A 341 16.60 31.25 -9.07
CA GLN A 341 15.85 31.23 -10.34
C GLN A 341 14.90 32.42 -10.49
N LEU A 342 14.28 32.90 -9.38
CA LEU A 342 13.31 33.98 -9.41
C LEU A 342 13.92 35.37 -9.17
N ALA A 343 15.17 35.47 -8.73
CA ALA A 343 15.87 36.74 -8.52
C ALA A 343 15.83 37.67 -9.75
N PRO A 344 16.02 37.19 -11.01
CA PRO A 344 15.95 38.06 -12.19
C PRO A 344 14.57 38.70 -12.41
N LEU A 345 13.52 38.11 -11.86
CA LEU A 345 12.15 38.62 -11.94
C LEU A 345 11.80 39.66 -10.84
N GLY A 346 12.71 39.95 -9.92
CA GLY A 346 12.48 40.81 -8.79
C GLY A 346 11.54 40.27 -7.72
N ILE A 347 11.29 38.94 -7.73
CA ILE A 347 10.41 38.27 -6.77
C ILE A 347 11.16 38.04 -5.48
N ARG A 348 10.58 38.52 -4.36
CA ARG A 348 11.15 38.30 -3.04
C ARG A 348 10.72 36.97 -2.45
N VAL A 349 11.71 36.09 -2.26
CA VAL A 349 11.57 34.77 -1.68
C VAL A 349 12.26 34.74 -0.31
N GLU A 350 11.60 34.27 0.73
CA GLU A 350 12.17 34.13 2.07
C GLU A 350 12.04 32.73 2.63
N LEU A 351 12.94 32.39 3.60
CA LEU A 351 12.98 31.10 4.27
C LEU A 351 12.56 31.26 5.73
N LEU A 352 11.58 30.45 6.17
CA LEU A 352 11.13 30.41 7.56
C LEU A 352 11.18 28.97 8.10
N THR A 353 12.15 28.69 8.96
CA THR A 353 12.32 27.42 9.66
C THR A 353 12.40 27.62 11.17
N GLY A 354 12.46 26.53 11.94
CA GLY A 354 12.65 26.57 13.40
C GLY A 354 13.96 27.25 13.84
N ASN A 355 14.99 27.22 12.98
CA ASN A 355 16.28 27.84 13.24
C ASN A 355 16.29 29.35 13.02
N VAL A 356 15.32 29.92 12.32
CA VAL A 356 15.20 31.38 12.14
C VAL A 356 14.59 31.99 13.41
N LYS A 357 15.40 32.74 14.16
CA LYS A 357 15.04 33.29 15.48
C LYS A 357 15.27 34.82 15.57
N GLY A 358 14.80 35.42 16.64
CA GLY A 358 15.13 36.80 17.01
C GLY A 358 14.63 37.84 16.03
N LYS A 359 15.48 38.83 15.74
CA LYS A 359 15.17 39.99 14.88
C LYS A 359 14.81 39.57 13.45
N ARG A 360 15.58 38.64 12.88
CA ARG A 360 15.34 38.17 11.50
C ARG A 360 13.95 37.54 11.32
N ARG A 361 13.51 36.71 12.29
CA ARG A 361 12.16 36.12 12.28
C ARG A 361 11.10 37.21 12.28
N LYS A 362 11.25 38.24 13.14
CA LYS A 362 10.28 39.35 13.21
C LYS A 362 10.21 40.12 11.90
N GLU A 363 11.35 40.38 11.27
CA GLU A 363 11.44 41.06 9.96
C GLU A 363 10.68 40.26 8.89
N ILE A 364 10.99 38.96 8.74
CA ILE A 364 10.29 38.11 7.77
C ILE A 364 8.78 38.09 8.02
N LEU A 365 8.35 37.94 9.27
CA LEU A 365 6.93 37.89 9.61
C LEU A 365 6.24 39.23 9.27
N SER A 366 6.89 40.37 9.49
CA SER A 366 6.37 41.68 9.10
C SER A 366 6.26 41.80 7.58
N GLU A 367 7.29 41.41 6.84
CA GLU A 367 7.34 41.50 5.38
C GLU A 367 6.33 40.54 4.70
N VAL A 368 6.05 39.38 5.32
CA VAL A 368 4.96 38.48 4.88
C VAL A 368 3.60 39.14 5.11
N ALA A 369 3.42 39.78 6.24
CA ALA A 369 2.15 40.44 6.58
C ALA A 369 1.87 41.69 5.73
N THR A 370 2.90 42.39 5.25
CA THR A 370 2.78 43.52 4.32
C THR A 370 2.70 43.10 2.85
N GLY A 371 2.98 41.85 2.52
CA GLY A 371 3.00 41.34 1.15
C GLY A 371 4.30 41.58 0.38
N GLU A 372 5.32 42.15 1.03
CA GLU A 372 6.64 42.34 0.41
C GLU A 372 7.29 41.00 0.08
N VAL A 373 7.13 39.99 0.95
CA VAL A 373 7.50 38.62 0.66
C VAL A 373 6.39 37.96 -0.15
N GLN A 374 6.67 37.67 -1.40
CA GLN A 374 5.70 37.08 -2.33
C GLN A 374 5.66 35.56 -2.26
N LEU A 375 6.82 34.91 -2.02
CA LEU A 375 6.93 33.46 -1.84
C LEU A 375 7.64 33.14 -0.53
N LEU A 376 6.95 32.46 0.38
CA LEU A 376 7.51 32.02 1.64
C LEU A 376 7.77 30.50 1.58
N ILE A 377 9.02 30.11 1.79
CA ILE A 377 9.43 28.70 1.84
C ILE A 377 9.76 28.33 3.29
N GLY A 378 9.36 27.16 3.75
CA GLY A 378 9.67 26.75 5.12
C GLY A 378 9.21 25.36 5.47
N THR A 379 9.23 25.07 6.77
CA THR A 379 8.77 23.81 7.35
C THR A 379 7.39 24.01 8.02
N HIS A 380 7.06 23.16 8.98
CA HIS A 380 5.87 23.32 9.83
C HIS A 380 5.77 24.72 10.50
N ALA A 381 6.87 25.48 10.55
CA ALA A 381 6.84 26.88 11.02
C ALA A 381 5.85 27.76 10.25
N LEU A 382 5.53 27.44 8.99
CA LEU A 382 4.55 28.17 8.18
C LEU A 382 3.11 28.07 8.72
N ILE A 383 2.79 27.01 9.43
CA ILE A 383 1.44 26.78 9.98
C ILE A 383 1.24 27.44 11.35
N GLU A 384 2.31 27.94 11.99
CA GLU A 384 2.20 28.59 13.27
C GLU A 384 1.24 29.80 13.23
N PRO A 385 0.43 30.04 14.29
CA PRO A 385 -0.50 31.16 14.32
C PRO A 385 0.16 32.54 14.12
N SER A 386 1.44 32.66 14.48
CA SER A 386 2.23 33.90 14.33
C SER A 386 2.51 34.29 12.88
N VAL A 387 2.38 33.37 11.93
CA VAL A 387 2.60 33.61 10.49
C VAL A 387 1.29 34.10 9.88
N THR A 388 1.20 35.34 9.57
CA THR A 388 0.03 35.99 8.94
C THR A 388 0.42 36.44 7.54
N PHE A 389 -0.31 36.03 6.52
CA PHE A 389 -0.12 36.48 5.15
C PHE A 389 -1.06 37.64 4.85
N GLN A 390 -0.64 38.57 4.00
CA GLN A 390 -1.52 39.61 3.49
C GLN A 390 -2.63 39.02 2.61
N ASN A 391 -2.24 38.12 1.66
CA ASN A 391 -3.19 37.54 0.70
C ASN A 391 -2.66 36.17 0.18
N LEU A 392 -2.67 35.13 1.00
CA LEU A 392 -2.22 33.79 0.61
C LEU A 392 -3.22 33.17 -0.34
N GLY A 393 -2.82 32.88 -1.58
CA GLY A 393 -3.68 32.22 -2.58
C GLY A 393 -3.30 30.78 -2.91
N LEU A 394 -2.04 30.38 -2.70
CA LEU A 394 -1.54 29.06 -3.03
C LEU A 394 -0.61 28.50 -1.96
N CYS A 395 -0.82 27.25 -1.60
CA CYS A 395 0.12 26.45 -0.77
C CYS A 395 0.59 25.23 -1.56
N VAL A 396 1.90 25.08 -1.66
CA VAL A 396 2.55 23.87 -2.17
C VAL A 396 3.09 23.08 -0.97
N ILE A 397 2.81 21.77 -0.92
CA ILE A 397 3.25 20.86 0.14
C ILE A 397 4.10 19.77 -0.49
N ASP A 398 5.38 19.67 -0.11
CA ASP A 398 6.28 18.64 -0.62
C ASP A 398 6.29 17.42 0.33
N GLU A 399 6.32 16.20 -0.24
CA GLU A 399 6.36 14.91 0.47
C GLU A 399 5.23 14.70 1.49
N GLN A 400 3.99 14.65 1.00
CA GLN A 400 2.74 14.60 1.77
C GLN A 400 2.70 13.52 2.87
N HIS A 401 3.31 12.34 2.65
CA HIS A 401 3.24 11.22 3.61
C HIS A 401 3.72 11.58 5.03
N ARG A 402 4.35 12.74 5.20
CA ARG A 402 4.80 13.28 6.49
C ARG A 402 3.88 14.35 7.09
N PHE A 403 2.76 14.69 6.40
CA PHE A 403 1.84 15.73 6.85
C PHE A 403 0.42 15.19 7.02
N GLY A 404 -0.16 15.34 8.23
CA GLY A 404 -1.50 14.91 8.57
C GLY A 404 -2.61 15.87 8.10
N VAL A 405 -3.87 15.40 8.13
CA VAL A 405 -5.08 16.18 7.79
C VAL A 405 -5.20 17.46 8.63
N LYS A 406 -4.82 17.42 9.92
CA LYS A 406 -4.85 18.59 10.83
C LYS A 406 -3.94 19.73 10.37
N GLN A 407 -2.80 19.42 9.77
CA GLN A 407 -1.85 20.42 9.28
C GLN A 407 -2.35 21.11 8.02
N ARG A 408 -3.03 20.40 7.12
CA ARG A 408 -3.71 21.00 5.96
C ARG A 408 -4.84 21.94 6.39
N ALA A 409 -5.64 21.53 7.37
CA ALA A 409 -6.70 22.39 7.92
C ALA A 409 -6.16 23.70 8.49
N ALA A 410 -4.97 23.68 9.13
CA ALA A 410 -4.33 24.90 9.62
C ALA A 410 -3.89 25.87 8.50
N LEU A 411 -3.53 25.34 7.31
CA LEU A 411 -3.24 26.18 6.14
C LEU A 411 -4.50 26.84 5.57
N TRP A 412 -5.64 26.13 5.59
CA TRP A 412 -6.92 26.69 5.12
C TRP A 412 -7.35 27.93 5.93
N ALA A 413 -7.02 27.97 7.22
CA ALA A 413 -7.35 29.09 8.11
C ALA A 413 -6.45 30.33 7.90
N LYS A 414 -5.45 30.29 7.01
CA LYS A 414 -4.48 31.39 6.83
C LYS A 414 -4.98 32.56 5.96
N ASN A 415 -6.14 32.44 5.33
CA ASN A 415 -6.77 33.55 4.58
C ASN A 415 -8.30 33.54 4.79
N LYS A 416 -8.99 34.59 4.41
CA LYS A 416 -10.47 34.73 4.47
C LYS A 416 -11.19 33.66 3.64
N ARG A 417 -10.64 33.28 2.48
CA ARG A 417 -10.99 32.11 1.69
C ARG A 417 -9.82 31.14 1.72
N ALA A 418 -10.09 29.85 1.75
CA ALA A 418 -9.05 28.84 1.75
C ALA A 418 -8.14 28.96 0.52
N PRO A 419 -6.81 28.94 0.68
CA PRO A 419 -5.88 28.93 -0.45
C PRO A 419 -6.01 27.63 -1.23
N HIS A 420 -5.61 27.64 -2.50
CA HIS A 420 -5.42 26.44 -3.29
C HIS A 420 -4.28 25.58 -2.72
N ILE A 421 -4.42 24.28 -2.77
CA ILE A 421 -3.43 23.32 -2.25
C ILE A 421 -2.90 22.46 -3.40
N LEU A 422 -1.59 22.48 -3.59
CA LEU A 422 -0.86 21.54 -4.45
C LEU A 422 0.04 20.67 -3.59
N VAL A 423 -0.27 19.41 -3.52
CA VAL A 423 0.53 18.44 -2.78
C VAL A 423 1.44 17.70 -3.75
N MET A 424 2.70 17.53 -3.41
CA MET A 424 3.66 16.77 -4.22
C MET A 424 4.11 15.50 -3.49
N THR A 425 4.32 14.44 -4.25
CA THR A 425 4.97 13.21 -3.74
C THR A 425 5.94 12.64 -4.77
N ALA A 426 7.08 12.15 -4.27
CA ALA A 426 8.06 11.43 -5.08
C ALA A 426 7.84 9.91 -5.04
N THR A 427 6.91 9.42 -4.21
CA THR A 427 6.49 8.03 -4.25
C THR A 427 5.41 7.88 -5.31
N PRO A 428 5.69 7.18 -6.40
CA PRO A 428 4.64 6.80 -7.33
C PRO A 428 3.63 5.89 -6.61
N ILE A 429 2.36 6.26 -6.71
CA ILE A 429 1.24 5.45 -6.21
C ILE A 429 0.34 5.25 -7.43
N PRO A 430 -0.10 4.02 -7.75
CA PRO A 430 -1.02 3.82 -8.85
C PRO A 430 -2.21 4.77 -8.76
N ARG A 431 -2.61 5.32 -9.91
CA ARG A 431 -3.60 6.39 -10.00
C ARG A 431 -4.91 6.04 -9.29
N THR A 432 -5.39 4.82 -9.47
CA THR A 432 -6.63 4.32 -8.87
C THR A 432 -6.55 4.30 -7.34
N LEU A 433 -5.42 3.84 -6.79
CA LEU A 433 -5.20 3.84 -5.35
C LEU A 433 -5.04 5.27 -4.81
N ALA A 434 -4.31 6.12 -5.51
CA ALA A 434 -4.14 7.52 -5.11
C ALA A 434 -5.49 8.25 -5.01
N MET A 435 -6.37 8.04 -5.99
CA MET A 435 -7.73 8.58 -5.99
C MET A 435 -8.64 8.00 -4.90
N THR A 436 -8.29 6.84 -4.34
CA THR A 436 -9.04 6.19 -3.27
C THR A 436 -8.51 6.61 -1.89
N VAL A 437 -7.20 6.52 -1.70
CA VAL A 437 -6.53 6.83 -0.41
C VAL A 437 -6.56 8.34 -0.12
N TYR A 438 -6.41 9.15 -1.16
CA TYR A 438 -6.44 10.62 -1.09
C TYR A 438 -7.73 11.14 -1.75
N GLY A 439 -8.86 10.58 -1.39
CA GLY A 439 -10.15 10.85 -2.01
C GLY A 439 -10.59 12.32 -2.01
N ASP A 440 -9.92 13.20 -1.26
CA ASP A 440 -10.09 14.64 -1.23
C ASP A 440 -9.21 15.40 -2.25
N LEU A 441 -8.34 14.68 -3.00
CA LEU A 441 -7.40 15.30 -3.94
C LEU A 441 -7.68 14.86 -5.39
N ASP A 442 -7.70 15.82 -6.32
CA ASP A 442 -7.55 15.55 -7.75
C ASP A 442 -6.11 15.09 -8.03
N VAL A 443 -5.89 14.18 -8.97
CA VAL A 443 -4.55 13.59 -9.21
C VAL A 443 -4.01 13.97 -10.58
N SER A 444 -2.80 14.54 -10.60
CA SER A 444 -2.00 14.78 -11.80
C SER A 444 -0.70 13.99 -11.76
N ILE A 445 -0.30 13.40 -12.89
CA ILE A 445 0.88 12.52 -12.98
C ILE A 445 1.88 13.09 -13.99
N ILE A 446 3.15 13.20 -13.58
CA ILE A 446 4.27 13.42 -14.48
C ILE A 446 4.92 12.07 -14.75
N ASP A 447 4.53 11.47 -15.84
CA ASP A 447 4.96 10.14 -16.33
C ASP A 447 6.15 10.18 -17.29
N GLN A 448 6.75 11.35 -17.47
CA GLN A 448 7.92 11.56 -18.34
C GLN A 448 9.07 12.17 -17.55
N LEU A 449 10.27 11.67 -17.78
CA LEU A 449 11.50 12.28 -17.26
C LEU A 449 11.98 13.40 -18.18
N PRO A 450 12.61 14.46 -17.63
CA PRO A 450 13.22 15.52 -18.42
C PRO A 450 14.28 14.99 -19.38
N PRO A 451 14.43 15.60 -20.59
CA PRO A 451 15.42 15.17 -21.56
C PRO A 451 16.85 15.32 -21.02
N GLY A 452 17.76 14.43 -21.45
CA GLY A 452 19.17 14.44 -21.05
C GLY A 452 19.52 13.64 -19.81
N ARG A 453 18.55 13.10 -19.09
CA ARG A 453 18.78 12.21 -17.96
C ARG A 453 19.08 10.79 -18.43
N LYS A 454 20.22 10.22 -17.97
CA LYS A 454 20.57 8.83 -18.27
C LYS A 454 19.82 7.89 -17.32
N PRO A 455 19.24 6.77 -17.80
CA PRO A 455 18.65 5.76 -16.94
C PRO A 455 19.69 5.20 -15.95
N ILE A 456 19.27 4.99 -14.71
CA ILE A 456 20.13 4.39 -13.69
C ILE A 456 20.27 2.90 -14.00
N GLN A 457 21.51 2.40 -14.10
CA GLN A 457 21.77 0.99 -14.27
C GLN A 457 21.66 0.27 -12.92
N THR A 458 20.61 -0.53 -12.75
CA THR A 458 20.45 -1.34 -11.55
C THR A 458 21.11 -2.72 -11.79
N ARG A 459 21.91 -3.19 -10.84
CA ARG A 459 22.56 -4.51 -10.88
C ARG A 459 22.34 -5.24 -9.57
N HIS A 460 22.14 -6.53 -9.65
CA HIS A 460 22.00 -7.40 -8.50
C HIS A 460 23.25 -8.25 -8.32
N TYR A 461 23.86 -8.20 -7.14
CA TYR A 461 25.03 -8.99 -6.73
C TYR A 461 24.70 -9.83 -5.51
N ARG A 462 25.28 -11.03 -5.47
CA ARG A 462 25.26 -11.88 -4.28
C ARG A 462 26.45 -11.54 -3.35
N SER A 463 26.32 -11.85 -2.08
CA SER A 463 27.37 -11.59 -1.07
C SER A 463 28.75 -12.13 -1.47
N GLY A 464 28.82 -13.25 -2.19
CA GLY A 464 30.07 -13.81 -2.71
C GLY A 464 30.74 -13.00 -3.82
N GLN A 465 30.05 -12.04 -4.44
CA GLN A 465 30.54 -11.27 -5.58
C GLN A 465 31.10 -9.87 -5.19
N ARG A 466 31.34 -9.63 -3.90
CA ARG A 466 31.78 -8.32 -3.39
C ARG A 466 33.06 -7.78 -4.02
N LYS A 467 33.99 -8.63 -4.43
CA LYS A 467 35.22 -8.20 -5.11
C LYS A 467 34.95 -7.46 -6.42
N GLN A 468 34.03 -7.98 -7.23
CA GLN A 468 33.63 -7.36 -8.49
C GLN A 468 32.89 -6.03 -8.25
N LEU A 469 32.00 -6.00 -7.25
CA LEU A 469 31.30 -4.78 -6.84
C LEU A 469 32.29 -3.70 -6.43
N PHE A 470 33.23 -4.01 -5.52
CA PHE A 470 34.22 -3.04 -5.01
C PHE A 470 35.11 -2.50 -6.13
N SER A 471 35.54 -3.34 -7.07
CA SER A 471 36.29 -2.90 -8.24
C SER A 471 35.52 -1.88 -9.08
N GLY A 472 34.21 -2.09 -9.30
CA GLY A 472 33.36 -1.13 -10.00
C GLY A 472 33.21 0.20 -9.26
N VAL A 473 33.00 0.16 -7.94
CA VAL A 473 32.92 1.38 -7.10
C VAL A 473 34.23 2.16 -7.13
N ILE A 474 35.38 1.48 -7.03
CA ILE A 474 36.71 2.10 -7.11
C ILE A 474 36.89 2.85 -8.42
N GLN A 475 36.47 2.28 -9.55
CA GLN A 475 36.54 2.95 -10.86
C GLN A 475 35.76 4.27 -10.88
N GLU A 476 34.58 4.32 -10.25
CA GLU A 476 33.80 5.55 -10.18
C GLU A 476 34.42 6.58 -9.22
N LEU A 477 34.96 6.13 -8.08
CA LEU A 477 35.71 6.99 -7.14
C LEU A 477 36.97 7.60 -7.77
N GLN A 478 37.69 6.84 -8.60
CA GLN A 478 38.85 7.34 -9.37
C GLN A 478 38.50 8.43 -10.38
N LYS A 479 37.24 8.41 -10.88
CA LYS A 479 36.71 9.49 -11.73
C LYS A 479 36.27 10.72 -10.90
N GLY A 480 36.50 10.75 -9.60
CA GLY A 480 36.09 11.82 -8.69
C GLY A 480 34.61 11.76 -8.30
N ARG A 481 33.91 10.65 -8.54
CA ARG A 481 32.51 10.45 -8.17
C ARG A 481 32.38 10.03 -6.71
N GLN A 482 31.15 10.09 -6.21
CA GLN A 482 30.83 9.72 -4.83
C GLN A 482 29.88 8.53 -4.77
N ALA A 483 29.91 7.80 -3.66
CA ALA A 483 29.13 6.59 -3.46
C ALA A 483 28.35 6.61 -2.14
N TYR A 484 27.15 6.07 -2.15
CA TYR A 484 26.37 5.72 -0.96
C TYR A 484 26.47 4.22 -0.70
N PHE A 485 26.60 3.85 0.58
CA PHE A 485 26.43 2.49 1.08
C PHE A 485 25.31 2.50 2.13
N VAL A 486 24.19 1.83 1.82
CA VAL A 486 23.00 1.84 2.66
C VAL A 486 22.79 0.48 3.28
N TYR A 487 22.62 0.45 4.60
CA TYR A 487 22.34 -0.74 5.40
C TYR A 487 20.89 -0.71 5.90
N PRO A 488 20.15 -1.84 5.92
CA PRO A 488 18.81 -1.88 6.49
C PRO A 488 18.86 -1.74 8.02
N LEU A 489 17.78 -1.29 8.61
CA LEU A 489 17.51 -1.45 10.03
C LEU A 489 17.16 -2.91 10.32
N ILE A 490 17.75 -3.52 11.36
CA ILE A 490 17.75 -5.00 11.57
C ILE A 490 16.66 -5.46 12.54
N ASP A 491 15.73 -4.69 12.97
CA ASP A 491 14.62 -4.98 13.87
C ASP A 491 14.45 -3.92 14.97
N GLU A 492 13.43 -4.12 15.80
CA GLU A 492 13.08 -3.32 16.97
C GLU A 492 14.25 -3.13 17.99
N ASN A 493 15.38 -3.79 17.77
CA ASN A 493 16.58 -3.65 18.62
C ASN A 493 17.59 -2.70 17.98
N GLU A 494 17.35 -1.41 18.18
CA GLU A 494 18.20 -0.30 17.71
C GLU A 494 19.70 -0.41 18.05
N LYS A 495 20.10 -1.23 19.03
CA LYS A 495 21.53 -1.46 19.36
C LYS A 495 22.20 -2.36 18.33
N LEU A 496 21.48 -3.35 17.79
CA LEU A 496 22.01 -4.26 16.77
C LEU A 496 22.19 -3.52 15.43
N ASP A 497 21.31 -2.56 15.12
CA ASP A 497 21.40 -1.74 13.92
C ASP A 497 22.66 -0.89 13.90
N LEU A 498 23.02 -0.28 15.05
CA LEU A 498 24.24 0.49 15.17
C LEU A 498 25.48 -0.37 15.04
N ILE A 499 25.49 -1.57 15.62
CA ILE A 499 26.61 -2.50 15.52
C ILE A 499 26.82 -2.92 14.05
N ALA A 500 25.74 -3.25 13.34
CA ALA A 500 25.83 -3.62 11.93
C ALA A 500 26.31 -2.46 11.05
N LEU A 501 25.88 -1.23 11.33
CA LEU A 501 26.34 -0.04 10.63
C LEU A 501 27.83 0.23 10.91
N GLU A 502 28.28 0.15 12.17
CA GLU A 502 29.68 0.37 12.54
C GLU A 502 30.59 -0.67 11.89
N GLN A 503 30.21 -1.95 11.93
CA GLN A 503 30.97 -3.00 11.23
C GLN A 503 31.01 -2.75 9.72
N GLY A 504 29.89 -2.32 9.14
CA GLY A 504 29.82 -1.94 7.73
C GLY A 504 30.70 -0.73 7.42
N TYR A 505 30.70 0.28 8.27
CA TYR A 505 31.54 1.46 8.13
C TYR A 505 33.05 1.12 8.18
N GLU A 506 33.49 0.32 9.16
CA GLU A 506 34.87 -0.12 9.27
C GLU A 506 35.32 -0.95 8.07
N ALA A 507 34.45 -1.86 7.60
CA ALA A 507 34.74 -2.67 6.42
C ALA A 507 34.87 -1.82 5.15
N VAL A 508 33.98 -0.84 4.95
CA VAL A 508 34.04 0.08 3.82
C VAL A 508 35.25 1.01 3.93
N ALA A 509 35.51 1.57 5.10
CA ALA A 509 36.68 2.45 5.31
C ALA A 509 38.00 1.74 5.03
N THR A 510 38.11 0.47 5.43
CA THR A 510 39.29 -0.36 5.17
C THR A 510 39.41 -0.69 3.67
N ALA A 511 38.32 -1.09 3.05
CA ALA A 511 38.31 -1.55 1.64
C ALA A 511 38.58 -0.43 0.65
N PHE A 512 38.18 0.79 0.98
CA PHE A 512 38.25 1.93 0.06
C PHE A 512 39.28 2.98 0.45
N HIS A 513 40.23 2.66 1.34
CA HIS A 513 41.36 3.56 1.59
C HIS A 513 42.09 3.88 0.27
N PRO A 514 42.44 5.18 -0.06
CA PRO A 514 42.55 6.35 0.83
C PRO A 514 41.29 7.28 0.82
N TRP A 515 40.16 6.90 0.18
CA TRP A 515 38.99 7.77 0.14
C TRP A 515 38.37 7.99 1.52
N LYS A 516 37.91 9.21 1.78
CA LYS A 516 37.26 9.55 3.05
C LYS A 516 35.87 8.99 3.11
N VAL A 517 35.56 8.28 4.18
CA VAL A 517 34.26 7.67 4.45
C VAL A 517 33.58 8.42 5.59
N GLY A 518 32.36 8.89 5.35
CA GLY A 518 31.46 9.43 6.37
C GLY A 518 30.42 8.40 6.81
N ARG A 519 29.84 8.59 8.00
CA ARG A 519 28.75 7.76 8.50
C ARG A 519 27.55 8.60 8.91
N MET A 520 26.34 8.06 8.72
CA MET A 520 25.09 8.73 9.10
C MET A 520 24.02 7.72 9.54
N HIS A 521 23.41 7.96 10.70
CA HIS A 521 22.35 7.09 11.23
C HIS A 521 21.28 7.89 11.99
N GLY A 522 20.17 7.22 12.32
CA GLY A 522 18.98 7.84 12.92
C GLY A 522 19.22 8.60 14.22
N ARG A 523 20.17 8.11 15.07
CA ARG A 523 20.46 8.67 16.41
C ARG A 523 21.34 9.90 16.41
N MET A 524 21.99 10.23 15.31
CA MET A 524 22.78 11.46 15.24
C MET A 524 21.87 12.68 15.42
N LYS A 525 22.40 13.69 16.12
CA LYS A 525 21.69 14.97 16.26
C LYS A 525 21.47 15.59 14.88
N PRO A 526 20.41 16.36 14.69
CA PRO A 526 20.14 17.03 13.41
C PRO A 526 21.35 17.82 12.89
N THR A 527 22.05 18.55 13.76
CA THR A 527 23.26 19.33 13.43
C THR A 527 24.41 18.47 12.91
N GLU A 528 24.64 17.30 13.53
CA GLU A 528 25.69 16.37 13.10
C GLU A 528 25.36 15.76 11.72
N LYS A 529 24.07 15.43 11.47
CA LYS A 529 23.61 14.96 10.16
C LYS A 529 23.82 16.01 9.08
N GLU A 530 23.54 17.28 9.40
CA GLU A 530 23.75 18.41 8.50
C GLU A 530 25.22 18.62 8.15
N GLU A 531 26.11 18.53 9.13
CA GLU A 531 27.56 18.65 8.92
C GLU A 531 28.10 17.56 7.99
N VAL A 532 27.73 16.29 8.26
CA VAL A 532 28.15 15.16 7.42
C VAL A 532 27.60 15.31 5.99
N MET A 533 26.33 15.69 5.84
CA MET A 533 25.74 15.88 4.51
C MET A 533 26.34 17.07 3.77
N ARG A 534 26.71 18.14 4.47
CA ARG A 534 27.40 19.30 3.88
C ARG A 534 28.79 18.90 3.37
N ALA A 535 29.56 18.17 4.20
CA ALA A 535 30.89 17.66 3.82
C ALA A 535 30.81 16.69 2.62
N PHE A 536 29.78 15.84 2.59
CA PHE A 536 29.53 14.95 1.45
C PHE A 536 29.13 15.72 0.21
N ALA A 537 28.24 16.71 0.30
CA ALA A 537 27.84 17.54 -0.84
C ALA A 537 29.01 18.42 -1.37
N ALA A 538 29.96 18.83 -0.49
CA ALA A 538 31.18 19.55 -0.86
C ALA A 538 32.28 18.64 -1.42
N ASN A 539 32.05 17.33 -1.54
CA ASN A 539 33.03 16.31 -1.96
C ASN A 539 34.25 16.19 -1.02
N GLU A 540 34.12 16.61 0.24
CA GLU A 540 35.13 16.38 1.28
C GLU A 540 35.12 14.94 1.78
N ILE A 541 33.97 14.28 1.65
CA ILE A 541 33.71 12.86 1.88
C ILE A 541 33.31 12.24 0.56
N GLN A 542 33.94 11.14 0.14
CA GLN A 542 33.67 10.46 -1.13
C GLN A 542 32.70 9.29 -0.98
N ILE A 543 32.65 8.69 0.21
CA ILE A 543 31.75 7.56 0.48
C ILE A 543 30.92 7.89 1.73
N LEU A 544 29.59 7.75 1.63
CA LEU A 544 28.69 7.90 2.77
C LEU A 544 28.05 6.56 3.13
N VAL A 545 28.37 6.04 4.30
CA VAL A 545 27.75 4.84 4.87
C VAL A 545 26.59 5.26 5.76
N ALA A 546 25.40 4.77 5.51
CA ALA A 546 24.22 5.19 6.25
C ALA A 546 23.15 4.11 6.38
N THR A 547 22.23 4.33 7.32
CA THR A 547 20.94 3.62 7.37
C THR A 547 19.92 4.30 6.45
N THR A 548 18.67 3.89 6.50
CA THR A 548 17.54 4.46 5.70
C THR A 548 17.32 5.98 5.85
N VAL A 549 18.02 6.63 6.77
CA VAL A 549 17.95 8.09 7.00
C VAL A 549 18.29 8.94 5.75
N ILE A 550 18.94 8.34 4.74
CA ILE A 550 19.22 8.99 3.44
C ILE A 550 17.93 9.26 2.61
N GLU A 551 16.78 8.72 3.02
CA GLU A 551 15.49 9.03 2.38
C GLU A 551 15.16 10.53 2.39
N VAL A 552 15.87 11.34 3.20
CA VAL A 552 15.69 12.79 3.29
C VAL A 552 16.46 13.51 2.18
N GLY A 553 15.79 13.82 1.15
CA GLY A 553 15.84 14.69 -0.02
C GLY A 553 17.08 15.48 -0.45
N VAL A 554 18.28 15.30 0.15
CA VAL A 554 19.46 16.10 -0.23
C VAL A 554 19.95 15.72 -1.63
N ASN A 555 20.12 16.73 -2.47
CA ASN A 555 20.62 16.56 -3.83
C ASN A 555 22.15 16.63 -3.87
N VAL A 556 22.80 15.51 -4.21
CA VAL A 556 24.25 15.44 -4.45
C VAL A 556 24.50 14.98 -5.88
N PRO A 557 24.63 15.91 -6.85
CA PRO A 557 24.76 15.56 -8.27
C PRO A 557 25.98 14.70 -8.61
N ASN A 558 27.04 14.78 -7.81
CA ASN A 558 28.29 14.01 -8.00
C ASN A 558 28.18 12.56 -7.50
N ALA A 559 27.16 12.21 -6.71
CA ALA A 559 26.95 10.85 -6.24
C ALA A 559 26.33 9.99 -7.36
N SER A 560 27.15 9.11 -7.94
CA SER A 560 26.79 8.27 -9.08
C SER A 560 26.56 6.79 -8.70
N VAL A 561 26.96 6.36 -7.50
CA VAL A 561 26.83 4.97 -7.08
C VAL A 561 26.02 4.86 -5.79
N MET A 562 25.00 4.00 -5.82
CA MET A 562 24.19 3.58 -4.68
C MET A 562 24.39 2.08 -4.46
N VAL A 563 24.98 1.70 -3.34
CA VAL A 563 25.09 0.29 -2.91
C VAL A 563 24.10 0.05 -1.77
N ILE A 564 23.21 -0.91 -1.93
CA ILE A 564 22.21 -1.26 -0.93
C ILE A 564 22.52 -2.67 -0.43
N GLU A 565 23.01 -2.75 0.80
CA GLU A 565 23.36 -4.01 1.46
C GLU A 565 22.11 -4.68 2.04
N ASN A 566 22.05 -6.01 1.97
CA ASN A 566 20.90 -6.83 2.36
C ASN A 566 19.60 -6.30 1.75
N ALA A 567 19.62 -6.04 0.43
CA ALA A 567 18.51 -5.45 -0.32
C ALA A 567 17.20 -6.25 -0.18
N GLU A 568 17.29 -7.55 0.12
CA GLU A 568 16.12 -8.41 0.38
C GLU A 568 15.26 -7.96 1.56
N ARG A 569 15.79 -7.12 2.45
CA ARG A 569 15.06 -6.60 3.63
C ARG A 569 14.28 -5.33 3.37
N PHE A 570 14.51 -4.68 2.24
CA PHE A 570 13.80 -3.46 1.86
C PHE A 570 12.54 -3.76 1.05
N GLY A 571 11.51 -2.94 1.23
CA GLY A 571 10.36 -2.90 0.32
C GLY A 571 10.76 -2.29 -1.04
N LEU A 572 10.03 -2.65 -2.11
CA LEU A 572 10.29 -2.13 -3.46
C LEU A 572 10.22 -0.60 -3.53
N ALA A 573 9.26 0.01 -2.85
CA ALA A 573 9.13 1.47 -2.77
C ALA A 573 10.37 2.12 -2.14
N GLN A 574 10.92 1.53 -1.07
CA GLN A 574 12.14 2.03 -0.43
C GLN A 574 13.37 1.89 -1.33
N LEU A 575 13.52 0.73 -1.99
CA LEU A 575 14.61 0.50 -2.95
C LEU A 575 14.56 1.52 -4.10
N HIS A 576 13.37 1.82 -4.60
CA HIS A 576 13.15 2.82 -5.65
C HIS A 576 13.51 4.23 -5.18
N GLN A 577 13.11 4.63 -3.98
CA GLN A 577 13.48 5.93 -3.39
C GLN A 577 14.99 6.06 -3.20
N LEU A 578 15.66 5.02 -2.69
CA LEU A 578 17.11 4.98 -2.53
C LEU A 578 17.81 5.07 -3.90
N ARG A 579 17.34 4.31 -4.90
CA ARG A 579 17.85 4.42 -6.28
C ARG A 579 17.75 5.84 -6.82
N GLY A 580 16.66 6.53 -6.56
CA GLY A 580 16.44 7.92 -6.98
C GLY A 580 17.36 8.96 -6.33
N ARG A 581 18.20 8.57 -5.33
CA ARG A 581 19.21 9.46 -4.73
C ARG A 581 20.44 9.64 -5.61
N VAL A 582 20.68 8.76 -6.56
CA VAL A 582 21.69 8.89 -7.59
C VAL A 582 21.05 9.21 -8.95
N GLY A 583 21.83 9.47 -9.98
CA GLY A 583 21.31 9.80 -11.32
C GLY A 583 20.77 11.21 -11.45
N ARG A 584 21.26 12.15 -10.64
CA ARG A 584 20.89 13.57 -10.70
C ARG A 584 21.89 14.44 -11.45
N GLY A 585 23.04 13.86 -11.81
CA GLY A 585 24.05 14.47 -12.67
C GLY A 585 23.91 14.03 -14.13
N ALA A 586 24.76 14.56 -15.02
CA ALA A 586 24.84 14.22 -16.44
C ALA A 586 25.47 12.84 -16.71
N GLU A 587 26.14 12.27 -15.70
CA GLU A 587 26.90 11.04 -15.82
C GLU A 587 26.07 9.79 -15.57
N GLN A 588 26.57 8.65 -16.08
CA GLN A 588 25.95 7.37 -15.80
C GLN A 588 25.98 7.05 -14.32
N SER A 589 24.86 6.62 -13.78
CA SER A 589 24.73 6.24 -12.38
C SER A 589 24.31 4.78 -12.22
N TYR A 590 24.71 4.20 -11.09
CA TYR A 590 24.56 2.78 -10.81
C TYR A 590 23.85 2.59 -9.47
N CYS A 591 22.89 1.67 -9.44
CA CYS A 591 22.26 1.18 -8.23
C CYS A 591 22.60 -0.31 -8.07
N ILE A 592 23.23 -0.69 -7.00
CA ILE A 592 23.75 -2.03 -6.75
C ILE A 592 23.00 -2.63 -5.56
N LEU A 593 22.22 -3.67 -5.84
CA LEU A 593 21.49 -4.44 -4.83
C LEU A 593 22.36 -5.62 -4.40
N VAL A 594 22.70 -5.70 -3.13
CA VAL A 594 23.50 -6.80 -2.58
C VAL A 594 22.60 -7.66 -1.70
N THR A 595 22.56 -8.97 -1.96
CA THR A 595 21.71 -9.91 -1.23
C THR A 595 22.47 -11.15 -0.77
N LYS A 596 21.84 -11.95 0.07
CA LYS A 596 22.31 -13.29 0.41
C LYS A 596 22.27 -14.20 -0.83
N ASP A 597 23.03 -15.30 -0.78
CA ASP A 597 23.13 -16.24 -1.92
C ASP A 597 21.81 -16.98 -2.19
N ASN A 598 21.08 -17.36 -1.14
CA ASN A 598 19.81 -18.09 -1.24
C ASN A 598 18.64 -17.15 -0.93
N LEU A 599 17.87 -16.80 -1.95
CA LEU A 599 16.66 -16.00 -1.85
C LEU A 599 15.42 -16.88 -2.07
N ALA A 600 14.37 -16.63 -1.27
CA ALA A 600 13.04 -17.17 -1.56
C ALA A 600 12.52 -16.57 -2.87
N GLU A 601 11.70 -17.32 -3.60
CA GLU A 601 11.19 -16.94 -4.93
C GLU A 601 10.53 -15.55 -4.96
N PRO A 602 9.64 -15.14 -4.02
CA PRO A 602 9.05 -13.81 -4.03
C PRO A 602 10.09 -12.69 -3.87
N THR A 603 11.15 -12.95 -3.10
CA THR A 603 12.23 -11.99 -2.90
C THR A 603 13.08 -11.85 -4.15
N ARG A 604 13.34 -12.94 -4.86
CA ARG A 604 14.05 -12.92 -6.15
C ARG A 604 13.29 -12.08 -7.16
N GLN A 605 11.98 -12.32 -7.32
CA GLN A 605 11.13 -11.56 -8.22
C GLN A 605 11.13 -10.06 -7.91
N ARG A 606 11.17 -9.65 -6.63
CA ARG A 606 11.33 -8.24 -6.26
C ARG A 606 12.65 -7.65 -6.74
N MET A 607 13.77 -8.40 -6.63
CA MET A 607 15.07 -7.93 -7.11
C MET A 607 15.09 -7.83 -8.64
N ASP A 608 14.50 -8.81 -9.33
CA ASP A 608 14.43 -8.84 -10.80
C ASP A 608 13.65 -7.63 -11.34
N ILE A 609 12.51 -7.29 -10.76
CA ILE A 609 11.74 -6.08 -11.12
C ILE A 609 12.58 -4.81 -10.97
N MET A 610 13.34 -4.68 -9.88
CA MET A 610 14.20 -3.51 -9.67
C MET A 610 15.30 -3.40 -10.72
N VAL A 611 15.76 -4.52 -11.28
CA VAL A 611 16.78 -4.56 -12.35
C VAL A 611 16.15 -4.26 -13.72
N GLU A 612 14.96 -4.79 -13.99
CA GLU A 612 14.30 -4.73 -15.29
C GLU A 612 13.72 -3.34 -15.60
N THR A 613 13.23 -2.61 -14.58
CA THR A 613 12.58 -1.32 -14.83
C THR A 613 13.11 -0.19 -13.96
N ASN A 614 13.14 1.01 -14.57
CA ASN A 614 13.36 2.27 -13.86
C ASN A 614 12.04 3.02 -13.56
N ASP A 615 10.91 2.54 -14.10
CA ASP A 615 9.61 3.19 -13.92
C ASP A 615 9.09 2.94 -12.50
N GLY A 616 8.97 4.02 -11.74
CA GLY A 616 8.49 3.97 -10.35
C GLY A 616 7.03 3.54 -10.23
N PHE A 617 6.18 3.78 -11.25
CA PHE A 617 4.79 3.33 -11.23
C PHE A 617 4.68 1.82 -11.39
N VAL A 618 5.46 1.24 -12.31
CA VAL A 618 5.55 -0.22 -12.49
C VAL A 618 6.06 -0.89 -11.21
N ILE A 619 7.07 -0.30 -10.56
CA ILE A 619 7.61 -0.80 -9.29
C ILE A 619 6.55 -0.71 -8.16
N ALA A 620 5.79 0.39 -8.10
CA ALA A 620 4.74 0.54 -7.11
C ALA A 620 3.61 -0.47 -7.31
N GLU A 621 3.19 -0.73 -8.55
CA GLU A 621 2.21 -1.78 -8.86
C GLU A 621 2.71 -3.17 -8.46
N ALA A 622 3.98 -3.45 -8.69
CA ALA A 622 4.59 -4.71 -8.28
C ALA A 622 4.68 -4.84 -6.75
N ASP A 623 5.08 -3.77 -6.04
CA ASP A 623 5.12 -3.74 -4.56
C ASP A 623 3.76 -4.07 -3.97
N MET A 624 2.69 -3.55 -4.59
CA MET A 624 1.32 -3.86 -4.18
C MET A 624 0.96 -5.34 -4.36
N LYS A 625 1.33 -5.94 -5.49
CA LYS A 625 1.05 -7.35 -5.77
C LYS A 625 1.77 -8.28 -4.79
N PHE A 626 2.96 -7.92 -4.32
CA PHE A 626 3.73 -8.71 -3.36
C PHE A 626 3.30 -8.51 -1.90
N ARG A 627 2.72 -7.38 -1.55
CA ARG A 627 2.11 -7.17 -0.23
C ARG A 627 0.79 -7.92 -0.18
N GLY A 628 0.78 -9.05 0.51
CA GLY A 628 -0.44 -9.83 0.73
C GLY A 628 -1.49 -9.06 1.55
N PRO A 629 -2.70 -9.60 1.68
CA PRO A 629 -3.81 -8.95 2.42
C PRO A 629 -3.55 -8.74 3.93
N GLY A 630 -2.46 -9.29 4.48
CA GLY A 630 -2.14 -9.21 5.92
C GLY A 630 -1.36 -7.99 6.38
N ASP A 631 -0.74 -7.21 5.48
CA ASP A 631 0.11 -6.06 5.86
C ASP A 631 -0.66 -4.74 6.03
N LEU A 632 -1.98 -4.79 6.08
CA LEU A 632 -2.85 -3.60 6.19
C LEU A 632 -2.90 -2.99 7.60
N GLU A 633 -2.42 -3.66 8.64
CA GLU A 633 -2.40 -3.09 10.00
C GLU A 633 -1.56 -1.81 10.13
N GLY A 634 -0.56 -1.60 9.25
CA GLY A 634 0.23 -0.36 9.19
C GLY A 634 -0.42 0.80 8.44
N THR A 635 -1.47 0.57 7.63
CA THR A 635 -2.16 1.59 6.83
C THR A 635 -3.45 2.10 7.46
N ALA A 636 -3.82 1.65 8.67
CA ALA A 636 -4.91 2.21 9.47
C ALA A 636 -4.75 3.74 9.73
N GLN A 637 -3.60 4.32 9.41
CA GLN A 637 -3.36 5.77 9.41
C GLN A 637 -4.02 6.52 8.24
N SER A 638 -4.56 5.82 7.22
CA SER A 638 -5.13 6.47 6.03
C SER A 638 -6.54 7.04 6.23
N GLY A 639 -7.18 6.81 7.38
CA GLY A 639 -8.51 7.36 7.66
C GLY A 639 -9.58 6.94 6.64
N LEU A 640 -9.41 5.79 5.97
CA LEU A 640 -10.40 5.26 5.04
C LEU A 640 -11.70 4.96 5.77
N PRO A 641 -12.84 5.45 5.27
CA PRO A 641 -14.12 5.32 5.96
C PRO A 641 -14.77 3.93 5.85
N PHE A 642 -14.07 2.90 5.34
CA PHE A 642 -14.63 1.59 5.05
C PHE A 642 -13.72 0.45 5.53
N ASP A 643 -14.33 -0.49 6.26
CA ASP A 643 -13.71 -1.78 6.60
C ASP A 643 -14.05 -2.77 5.47
N LEU A 644 -13.07 -3.08 4.62
CA LEU A 644 -13.24 -3.99 3.49
C LEU A 644 -13.12 -5.43 3.97
N ARG A 645 -14.15 -6.24 3.71
CA ARG A 645 -14.26 -7.64 4.18
C ARG A 645 -13.68 -8.65 3.18
N ILE A 646 -13.79 -8.35 1.88
CA ILE A 646 -13.39 -9.26 0.80
C ILE A 646 -12.54 -8.57 -0.26
N ALA A 647 -12.77 -7.29 -0.54
CA ALA A 647 -11.99 -6.53 -1.51
C ALA A 647 -10.62 -6.15 -0.94
N ASN A 648 -9.62 -6.11 -1.82
CA ASN A 648 -8.28 -5.65 -1.49
C ASN A 648 -7.92 -4.47 -2.40
N LEU A 649 -7.66 -3.31 -1.81
CA LEU A 649 -7.34 -2.08 -2.56
C LEU A 649 -6.13 -2.24 -3.49
N PHE A 650 -5.21 -3.14 -3.15
CA PHE A 650 -3.98 -3.37 -3.89
C PHE A 650 -4.14 -4.47 -4.95
N GLY A 651 -4.85 -5.55 -4.59
CA GLY A 651 -5.03 -6.70 -5.49
C GLY A 651 -6.16 -6.54 -6.51
N ASP A 652 -7.10 -5.63 -6.26
CA ASP A 652 -8.33 -5.45 -7.05
C ASP A 652 -8.34 -4.09 -7.79
N ALA A 653 -7.18 -3.59 -8.24
CA ALA A 653 -7.05 -2.25 -8.83
C ALA A 653 -7.90 -2.06 -10.11
N GLU A 654 -8.00 -3.07 -10.97
CA GLU A 654 -8.84 -3.03 -12.18
C GLU A 654 -10.32 -2.94 -11.80
N LEU A 655 -10.76 -3.78 -10.88
CA LEU A 655 -12.15 -3.79 -10.39
C LEU A 655 -12.50 -2.49 -9.67
N MET A 656 -11.52 -1.88 -8.98
CA MET A 656 -11.69 -0.58 -8.33
C MET A 656 -11.88 0.54 -9.36
N SER A 657 -11.20 0.50 -10.51
CA SER A 657 -11.42 1.46 -11.60
C SER A 657 -12.82 1.33 -12.18
N GLU A 658 -13.26 0.10 -12.45
CA GLU A 658 -14.62 -0.19 -12.92
C GLU A 658 -15.69 0.29 -11.92
N ALA A 659 -15.51 -0.04 -10.64
CA ALA A 659 -16.41 0.39 -9.57
C ALA A 659 -16.49 1.92 -9.46
N ARG A 660 -15.37 2.63 -9.68
CA ARG A 660 -15.33 4.10 -9.69
C ARG A 660 -16.08 4.69 -10.88
N GLU A 661 -15.89 4.15 -12.06
CA GLU A 661 -16.61 4.59 -13.26
C GLU A 661 -18.12 4.41 -13.10
N ALA A 662 -18.53 3.26 -12.59
CA ALA A 662 -19.92 2.96 -12.28
C ALA A 662 -20.50 3.92 -11.21
N ALA A 663 -19.76 4.19 -10.14
CA ALA A 663 -20.18 5.13 -9.10
C ALA A 663 -20.28 6.57 -9.63
N ALA A 664 -19.34 6.99 -10.47
CA ALA A 664 -19.36 8.30 -11.12
C ALA A 664 -20.56 8.45 -12.06
N TRP A 665 -20.87 7.38 -12.82
CA TRP A 665 -22.04 7.35 -13.68
C TRP A 665 -23.35 7.50 -12.88
N ILE A 666 -23.51 6.77 -11.77
CA ILE A 666 -24.68 6.91 -10.89
C ILE A 666 -24.84 8.34 -10.38
N LEU A 667 -23.75 8.96 -9.90
CA LEU A 667 -23.77 10.36 -9.44
C LEU A 667 -24.13 11.36 -10.53
N GLN A 668 -23.72 11.08 -11.76
CA GLN A 668 -24.06 11.92 -12.92
C GLN A 668 -25.54 11.76 -13.32
N GLN A 669 -26.09 10.54 -13.25
CA GLN A 669 -27.49 10.28 -13.56
C GLN A 669 -28.45 10.82 -12.47
N ASP A 670 -28.04 10.77 -11.20
CA ASP A 670 -28.88 11.16 -10.07
C ASP A 670 -28.10 12.07 -9.08
N PRO A 671 -27.74 13.30 -9.50
CA PRO A 671 -26.99 14.22 -8.64
C PRO A 671 -27.78 14.63 -7.38
N SER A 672 -29.10 14.63 -7.45
CA SER A 672 -30.02 14.99 -6.35
C SER A 672 -30.39 13.82 -5.44
N GLN A 673 -30.02 12.58 -5.79
CA GLN A 673 -30.31 11.35 -5.04
C GLN A 673 -31.81 11.08 -4.85
N GLN A 674 -32.63 11.44 -5.87
CA GLN A 674 -34.08 11.39 -5.81
C GLN A 674 -34.70 10.39 -6.78
N LEU A 675 -33.95 9.83 -7.71
CA LEU A 675 -34.48 8.87 -8.68
C LEU A 675 -34.83 7.56 -7.97
N GLU A 676 -36.08 7.14 -8.11
CA GLU A 676 -36.62 5.90 -7.50
C GLU A 676 -35.78 4.67 -7.88
N LYS A 677 -35.32 4.60 -9.13
CA LYS A 677 -34.46 3.52 -9.63
C LYS A 677 -33.19 3.30 -8.80
N PHE A 678 -32.57 4.36 -8.28
CA PHE A 678 -31.34 4.32 -7.50
C PHE A 678 -31.54 4.46 -5.99
N SER A 679 -32.80 4.60 -5.55
CA SER A 679 -33.13 4.70 -4.11
C SER A 679 -32.56 3.55 -3.27
N PRO A 680 -32.52 2.27 -3.73
CA PRO A 680 -31.88 1.20 -2.97
C PRO A 680 -30.38 1.45 -2.72
N ILE A 681 -29.65 1.96 -3.73
CA ILE A 681 -28.20 2.28 -3.62
C ILE A 681 -27.98 3.37 -2.56
N TRP A 682 -28.76 4.46 -2.62
CA TRP A 682 -28.62 5.57 -1.67
C TRP A 682 -28.99 5.19 -0.23
N ASN A 683 -29.98 4.33 -0.06
CA ASN A 683 -30.39 3.82 1.24
C ASN A 683 -29.28 2.94 1.86
N GLU A 684 -28.69 2.05 1.07
CA GLU A 684 -27.59 1.21 1.52
C GLU A 684 -26.36 2.05 1.90
N LEU A 685 -26.00 3.04 1.07
CA LEU A 685 -24.90 3.98 1.40
C LEU A 685 -25.14 4.71 2.72
N LYS A 686 -26.38 5.15 2.99
CA LYS A 686 -26.74 5.79 4.26
C LYS A 686 -26.58 4.84 5.45
N GLN A 687 -26.98 3.58 5.33
CA GLN A 687 -26.83 2.57 6.37
C GLN A 687 -25.34 2.29 6.68
N ILE A 688 -24.53 2.12 5.64
CA ILE A 688 -23.10 1.92 5.78
C ILE A 688 -22.47 3.10 6.54
N LYS A 689 -22.79 4.35 6.19
CA LYS A 689 -22.27 5.56 6.88
C LYS A 689 -22.73 5.65 8.34
N GLN A 690 -23.96 5.28 8.66
CA GLN A 690 -24.48 5.30 10.03
C GLN A 690 -23.80 4.26 10.93
N GLN A 691 -23.55 3.06 10.42
CA GLN A 691 -22.83 2.03 11.14
C GLN A 691 -21.42 2.47 11.53
N GLN A 692 -20.73 3.17 10.65
CA GLN A 692 -19.37 3.69 10.90
C GLN A 692 -19.33 4.80 11.95
N HIS A 693 -20.28 5.73 11.93
CA HIS A 693 -20.36 6.77 12.96
C HIS A 693 -20.57 6.20 14.38
N ASN A 694 -21.27 5.09 14.52
CA ASN A 694 -21.47 4.42 15.80
C ASN A 694 -20.19 3.76 16.33
N PHE A 695 -19.26 3.34 15.48
CA PHE A 695 -17.97 2.76 15.88
C PHE A 695 -16.92 3.84 16.22
N SER A 696 -16.92 4.99 15.55
CA SER A 696 -15.96 6.08 15.83
C SER A 696 -16.26 6.85 17.13
N GLY A 697 -17.43 6.65 17.74
CA GLY A 697 -17.80 7.22 19.05
C GLY A 697 -17.44 6.36 20.25
N ILE A 698 -16.86 5.16 20.06
CA ILE A 698 -16.51 4.19 21.11
C ILE A 698 -14.97 4.02 21.26
N SER A 699 -14.16 4.67 20.42
CA SER A 699 -12.68 4.63 20.48
C SER A 699 -12.10 5.91 21.07
#